data_41567086488137b5634280f057f1c430
#
_entry.id   41567086488137b5634280f057f1c430
#
_cell.length_a   1.000
_cell.length_b   1.000
_cell.length_c   1.000
_cell.angle_alpha   90.00
_cell.angle_beta   90.00
_cell.angle_gamma   90.00
#
_symmetry.space_group_name_H-M   'P 1'
#
loop_
_entity.id
_entity.type
_entity.pdbx_description
1 polymer ?
#
loop_
_entity_poly.entity_id
_entity_poly.type
_entity_poly.pdbx_seq_one_letter_code
_entity_poly.pdbx_strand_id
1 'polypeptide(L)'
;MPTTTSASRATPRRSPFLLGLLVLAIGAILLATYHYFTGDDAALPVQAVAQLKPVPTTLIGVRVGLAELPLRVNSYLLTQTHDMVGPYVRPEAAWALLGLFAVALAAFLAVASMLERPAFVASIAGVIFLLMSLNADLLGVFNSQEQYFLILTLAMLGLPAYAFHAFWTEVPLGYRLLVFGVLVAGLSALLLTRSNFSFDETALHLTSFATLGGAIIVGLLVLWVAFENIQGLLWFNTQAENPASRFGLLPFVASSVLYLGILGMYLWNGGGLLILPGVQFDPLVLLLPAVVIGWLGLQRRAASYGDLFPYWPAAAHLYLIFVALAAGFLGYAFATANDPLVLAARQFTALALLIGGAAFLLYVLVNFGPLIRQRLRVYRVVYEPRRLPLYAVYVLTIAGLAALEFRYNFETLHQVQAGYYNNLGDLTRLQSELDPKGDALALLAERYYAESDVLDEHNHKASLGRAALYRYRLQRQNEINILRRALSRRPSEKVSLRLAALYNEPTDFFDRLAALREGLKSTPASTSLNNDLAQLYTRSTLTDSVMWYLNRAEAVAPNSSVVQANRLAYLLQLKQFGEAQKLVQQESKATDAAWQSNVLLLGQLHPTSTNPVPALTPDAAANLTVPEFARLYHATLRQVQQQDTSYLKALTQLAQRPSNSAYFEQLTFLKALMQHYGGRAVPAQATLLPLAVGATPSAAYYQNVQGLWLLEQRAYGSAATRLAEAGRNGYAEARLNRVYALALNQQLDSARAMAQAIAQGPDSSLHQPVQALQQVLTLNFNSQYAAASDSVKTQFVVLRGNSPYLDSLLHYIVNLTNPWYREVALLAQLPRAIQAGQLATVQQLLTRFHLEKTQEKTVTASAWNVVRGELLLRQKKASELRQLAEKGFFAPVNQSKRLYYRAAAAVLENQSKQAQQLFAQLVREAPFEEAGILAAADFYTQQQDYQTAYSTLQSAVEYNPESISLLKAYTLAAIPMGLTEYATTSLDKLRTLLSPPEYATFRTTYNARRATQDSVVAPWN
;
A
#
# COMPACT_ATOMS: atom_id res chain seq x y z
N MET A 1 20.23 67.68 -54.36
CA MET A 1 18.99 67.20 -53.84
C MET A 1 18.76 65.83 -54.41
N PRO A 2 18.87 64.76 -53.65
CA PRO A 2 18.25 63.51 -53.96
C PRO A 2 17.03 63.26 -53.04
N THR A 3 15.96 62.88 -53.63
CA THR A 3 14.65 62.61 -53.09
C THR A 3 14.67 61.45 -52.09
N THR A 4 14.34 61.74 -50.87
CA THR A 4 14.14 60.75 -49.82
C THR A 4 12.88 60.00 -50.12
N THR A 5 12.99 58.75 -50.60
CA THR A 5 11.91 57.77 -50.64
C THR A 5 11.62 57.33 -49.19
N SER A 6 10.49 57.79 -48.70
CA SER A 6 9.88 57.32 -47.42
C SER A 6 9.59 55.87 -47.53
N ALA A 7 10.44 55.03 -46.97
CA ALA A 7 10.13 53.61 -46.72
C ALA A 7 8.87 53.50 -45.82
N SER A 8 7.77 53.10 -46.40
CA SER A 8 6.54 52.76 -45.73
C SER A 8 6.85 51.82 -44.57
N ARG A 9 6.61 52.24 -43.33
CA ARG A 9 6.57 51.37 -42.14
C ARG A 9 5.42 50.41 -42.29
N ALA A 10 5.64 49.29 -43.01
CA ALA A 10 4.69 48.17 -42.98
C ALA A 10 4.64 47.66 -41.52
N THR A 11 3.54 47.91 -40.84
CA THR A 11 3.23 47.24 -39.58
C THR A 11 3.32 45.74 -39.81
N PRO A 12 4.10 44.97 -39.02
CA PRO A 12 4.25 43.57 -39.22
C PRO A 12 2.85 42.94 -39.06
N ARG A 13 2.26 42.46 -40.17
CA ARG A 13 1.09 41.57 -40.11
C ARG A 13 1.46 40.41 -39.15
N ARG A 14 0.74 40.26 -38.04
CA ARG A 14 0.93 39.14 -37.08
C ARG A 14 0.79 37.86 -37.87
N SER A 15 1.90 37.23 -38.24
CA SER A 15 1.89 35.94 -38.94
C SER A 15 1.31 34.88 -37.98
N PRO A 16 0.27 34.13 -38.37
CA PRO A 16 -0.28 33.07 -37.54
C PRO A 16 0.78 32.03 -37.14
N PHE A 17 1.80 31.84 -37.99
CA PHE A 17 2.92 30.94 -37.71
C PHE A 17 3.81 31.45 -36.55
N LEU A 18 4.11 32.73 -36.51
CA LEU A 18 4.88 33.30 -35.39
C LEU A 18 4.12 33.19 -34.07
N LEU A 19 2.78 33.37 -34.13
CA LEU A 19 1.93 33.13 -32.94
C LEU A 19 1.96 31.69 -32.51
N GLY A 20 1.93 30.75 -33.45
CA GLY A 20 2.04 29.30 -33.17
C GLY A 20 3.37 28.95 -32.50
N LEU A 21 4.49 29.49 -32.99
CA LEU A 21 5.81 29.29 -32.37
C LEU A 21 5.92 29.96 -30.99
N LEU A 22 5.29 31.11 -30.80
CA LEU A 22 5.24 31.77 -29.48
C LEU A 22 4.45 30.90 -28.47
N VAL A 23 3.30 30.38 -28.88
CA VAL A 23 2.52 29.43 -28.04
C VAL A 23 3.34 28.18 -27.73
N LEU A 24 4.04 27.61 -28.72
CA LEU A 24 4.92 26.46 -28.55
C LEU A 24 6.05 26.76 -27.54
N ALA A 25 6.73 27.89 -27.67
CA ALA A 25 7.80 28.29 -26.76
C ALA A 25 7.30 28.53 -25.33
N ILE A 26 6.14 29.21 -25.17
CA ILE A 26 5.53 29.39 -23.86
C ILE A 26 5.11 28.02 -23.27
N GLY A 27 4.50 27.15 -24.07
CA GLY A 27 4.13 25.81 -23.66
C GLY A 27 5.31 24.98 -23.19
N ALA A 28 6.43 25.03 -23.92
CA ALA A 28 7.69 24.37 -23.53
C ALA A 28 8.27 24.93 -22.22
N ILE A 29 8.25 26.25 -22.03
CA ILE A 29 8.69 26.88 -20.78
C ILE A 29 7.79 26.46 -19.60
N LEU A 30 6.48 26.45 -19.78
CA LEU A 30 5.54 26.03 -18.73
C LEU A 30 5.73 24.55 -18.38
N LEU A 31 5.94 23.70 -19.38
CA LEU A 31 6.23 22.27 -19.16
C LEU A 31 7.56 22.08 -18.43
N ALA A 32 8.61 22.81 -18.83
CA ALA A 32 9.90 22.78 -18.13
C ALA A 32 9.76 23.26 -16.68
N THR A 33 8.99 24.31 -16.43
CA THR A 33 8.72 24.82 -15.08
C THR A 33 7.93 23.81 -14.25
N TYR A 34 6.95 23.15 -14.84
CA TYR A 34 6.22 22.06 -14.18
C TYR A 34 7.17 20.92 -13.76
N HIS A 35 8.01 20.43 -14.68
CA HIS A 35 8.97 19.38 -14.37
C HIS A 35 10.12 19.84 -13.45
N TYR A 36 10.44 21.11 -13.40
CA TYR A 36 11.40 21.66 -12.45
C TYR A 36 10.95 21.43 -10.99
N PHE A 37 9.63 21.54 -10.72
CA PHE A 37 9.08 21.34 -9.37
C PHE A 37 8.62 19.90 -9.09
N THR A 38 8.24 19.13 -10.11
CA THR A 38 7.60 17.82 -9.92
C THR A 38 8.39 16.65 -10.50
N GLY A 39 9.39 16.90 -11.34
CA GLY A 39 10.10 15.87 -12.10
C GLY A 39 10.86 14.90 -11.21
N ASP A 40 11.53 15.43 -10.18
CA ASP A 40 12.27 14.62 -9.22
C ASP A 40 11.33 13.67 -8.43
N ASP A 41 10.15 14.14 -8.02
CA ASP A 41 9.18 13.31 -7.32
C ASP A 41 8.54 12.28 -8.25
N ALA A 42 8.38 12.59 -9.52
CA ALA A 42 7.82 11.68 -10.50
C ALA A 42 8.82 10.59 -10.93
N ALA A 43 10.11 10.91 -11.03
CA ALA A 43 11.17 9.95 -11.34
C ALA A 43 11.59 9.12 -10.11
N LEU A 44 11.59 9.72 -8.93
CA LEU A 44 12.04 9.16 -7.66
C LEU A 44 10.92 9.30 -6.59
N PRO A 45 9.77 8.66 -6.77
CA PRO A 45 8.67 8.80 -5.82
C PRO A 45 8.99 8.14 -4.49
N VAL A 46 8.56 8.80 -3.41
CA VAL A 46 8.58 8.26 -2.05
C VAL A 46 7.18 7.77 -1.71
N GLN A 47 7.07 6.53 -1.29
CA GLN A 47 5.81 5.90 -0.91
C GLN A 47 5.84 5.50 0.55
N ALA A 48 4.67 5.58 1.20
CA ALA A 48 4.48 5.02 2.53
C ALA A 48 4.36 3.50 2.43
N VAL A 49 5.17 2.80 3.21
CA VAL A 49 5.17 1.34 3.32
C VAL A 49 4.59 0.95 4.67
N ALA A 50 3.43 0.33 4.63
CA ALA A 50 2.74 -0.11 5.83
C ALA A 50 3.31 -1.45 6.34
N GLN A 51 3.44 -1.56 7.67
CA GLN A 51 3.86 -2.76 8.37
C GLN A 51 2.82 -3.15 9.40
N LEU A 52 2.52 -4.45 9.48
CA LEU A 52 1.59 -5.02 10.45
C LEU A 52 2.36 -5.65 11.60
N LYS A 53 2.08 -5.20 12.82
CA LYS A 53 2.59 -5.81 14.04
C LYS A 53 1.43 -6.54 14.72
N PRO A 54 1.50 -7.88 14.89
CA PRO A 54 0.42 -8.63 15.55
C PRO A 54 0.32 -8.21 17.01
N VAL A 55 -0.91 -7.98 17.46
CA VAL A 55 -1.28 -7.67 18.85
C VAL A 55 -2.37 -8.65 19.26
N PRO A 56 -2.11 -9.55 20.21
CA PRO A 56 -3.12 -10.51 20.65
C PRO A 56 -4.25 -9.77 21.37
N THR A 57 -5.48 -9.97 20.89
CA THR A 57 -6.70 -9.41 21.46
C THR A 57 -7.70 -10.55 21.76
N THR A 58 -8.50 -10.38 22.80
CA THR A 58 -9.60 -11.33 23.07
C THR A 58 -10.83 -10.90 22.27
N LEU A 59 -11.27 -11.74 21.34
CA LEU A 59 -12.43 -11.46 20.51
C LEU A 59 -13.73 -11.76 21.26
N ILE A 60 -13.85 -12.98 21.76
CA ILE A 60 -15.01 -13.49 22.49
C ILE A 60 -14.49 -14.50 23.51
N GLY A 61 -15.15 -14.62 24.66
CA GLY A 61 -14.86 -15.63 25.65
C GLY A 61 -15.86 -16.76 25.63
N VAL A 62 -15.40 -18.01 25.53
CA VAL A 62 -16.23 -19.19 25.72
C VAL A 62 -16.46 -19.42 27.22
N ARG A 63 -17.69 -19.26 27.68
CA ARG A 63 -18.02 -19.36 29.11
C ARG A 63 -18.24 -20.81 29.55
N VAL A 64 -17.47 -21.20 30.55
CA VAL A 64 -17.63 -22.48 31.24
C VAL A 64 -17.89 -22.21 32.74
N GLY A 65 -19.18 -22.00 33.07
CA GLY A 65 -19.56 -21.54 34.39
C GLY A 65 -19.05 -20.11 34.66
N LEU A 66 -18.21 -19.96 35.67
CA LEU A 66 -17.56 -18.70 36.03
C LEU A 66 -16.26 -18.45 35.25
N ALA A 67 -15.70 -19.47 34.63
CA ALA A 67 -14.50 -19.37 33.83
C ALA A 67 -14.84 -18.86 32.43
N GLU A 68 -14.00 -17.97 31.91
CA GLU A 68 -14.05 -17.47 30.55
C GLU A 68 -12.78 -17.92 29.81
N LEU A 69 -12.95 -18.78 28.83
CA LEU A 69 -11.86 -19.27 27.98
C LEU A 69 -11.72 -18.31 26.78
N PRO A 70 -10.65 -17.51 26.73
CA PRO A 70 -10.55 -16.46 25.70
C PRO A 70 -10.29 -17.07 24.33
N LEU A 71 -11.11 -16.71 23.35
CA LEU A 71 -10.75 -16.84 21.95
C LEU A 71 -9.87 -15.64 21.57
N ARG A 72 -8.55 -15.87 21.57
CA ARG A 72 -7.59 -14.84 21.18
C ARG A 72 -7.42 -14.81 19.68
N VAL A 73 -7.40 -13.62 19.12
CA VAL A 73 -7.11 -13.34 17.70
C VAL A 73 -5.92 -12.39 17.61
N ASN A 74 -5.15 -12.49 16.55
CA ASN A 74 -4.11 -11.51 16.24
C ASN A 74 -4.74 -10.33 15.53
N SER A 75 -5.04 -9.26 16.28
CA SER A 75 -5.26 -7.94 15.68
C SER A 75 -3.93 -7.34 15.23
N TYR A 76 -3.97 -6.29 14.41
CA TYR A 76 -2.77 -5.74 13.80
C TYR A 76 -2.60 -4.26 14.11
N LEU A 77 -1.54 -3.92 14.84
CA LEU A 77 -1.08 -2.54 14.93
C LEU A 77 -0.42 -2.16 13.62
N LEU A 78 -0.93 -1.12 12.96
CA LEU A 78 -0.42 -0.67 11.68
C LEU A 78 0.48 0.53 11.86
N THR A 79 1.73 0.41 11.40
CA THR A 79 2.70 1.50 11.34
C THR A 79 3.17 1.69 9.90
N GLN A 80 3.63 2.90 9.56
CA GLN A 80 4.08 3.25 8.22
C GLN A 80 5.48 3.85 8.27
N THR A 81 6.35 3.39 7.38
CA THR A 81 7.64 3.98 7.06
C THR A 81 7.66 4.41 5.60
N HIS A 82 8.71 5.08 5.16
CA HIS A 82 8.82 5.53 3.78
C HIS A 82 9.92 4.77 3.04
N ASP A 83 9.69 4.54 1.75
CA ASP A 83 10.68 3.98 0.84
C ASP A 83 10.65 4.74 -0.49
N MET A 84 11.80 4.90 -1.11
CA MET A 84 11.93 5.40 -2.47
C MET A 84 11.86 4.22 -3.44
N VAL A 85 10.78 4.14 -4.23
CA VAL A 85 10.50 2.98 -5.10
C VAL A 85 11.11 3.09 -6.50
N GLY A 86 11.45 4.30 -6.96
CA GLY A 86 12.13 4.54 -8.23
C GLY A 86 13.60 4.03 -8.25
N PRO A 87 14.41 4.50 -9.20
CA PRO A 87 14.11 5.47 -10.27
C PRO A 87 13.23 4.85 -11.38
N TYR A 88 12.22 5.59 -11.78
CA TYR A 88 11.41 5.21 -12.95
C TYR A 88 11.95 5.85 -14.22
N VAL A 89 11.98 5.07 -15.31
CA VAL A 89 12.21 5.59 -16.65
C VAL A 89 10.96 6.32 -17.13
N ARG A 90 11.11 7.46 -17.81
CA ARG A 90 10.00 8.35 -18.17
C ARG A 90 9.80 8.47 -19.69
N PRO A 91 9.21 7.46 -20.36
CA PRO A 91 8.98 7.50 -21.81
C PRO A 91 8.09 8.67 -22.25
N GLU A 92 7.14 9.11 -21.39
CA GLU A 92 6.23 10.20 -21.70
C GLU A 92 6.99 11.54 -21.88
N ALA A 93 8.03 11.77 -21.07
CA ALA A 93 8.87 12.93 -21.22
C ALA A 93 9.71 12.88 -22.51
N ALA A 94 10.16 11.67 -22.90
CA ALA A 94 10.83 11.45 -24.17
C ALA A 94 9.91 11.74 -25.36
N TRP A 95 8.67 11.29 -25.34
CA TRP A 95 7.65 11.59 -26.36
C TRP A 95 7.37 13.08 -26.48
N ALA A 96 7.23 13.78 -25.35
CA ALA A 96 7.01 15.24 -25.35
C ALA A 96 8.17 15.98 -26.01
N LEU A 97 9.42 15.60 -25.69
CA LEU A 97 10.62 16.17 -26.28
C LEU A 97 10.72 15.89 -27.78
N LEU A 98 10.48 14.65 -28.22
CA LEU A 98 10.54 14.27 -29.63
C LEU A 98 9.46 14.94 -30.45
N GLY A 99 8.24 15.05 -29.94
CA GLY A 99 7.17 15.82 -30.59
C GLY A 99 7.54 17.28 -30.79
N LEU A 100 8.15 17.90 -29.79
CA LEU A 100 8.69 19.26 -29.88
C LEU A 100 9.81 19.35 -30.92
N PHE A 101 10.76 18.39 -30.93
CA PHE A 101 11.85 18.33 -31.91
C PHE A 101 11.33 18.20 -33.34
N ALA A 102 10.32 17.35 -33.59
CA ALA A 102 9.75 17.15 -34.91
C ALA A 102 9.12 18.46 -35.45
N VAL A 103 8.30 19.14 -34.62
CA VAL A 103 7.69 20.42 -34.99
C VAL A 103 8.77 21.50 -35.20
N ALA A 104 9.74 21.57 -34.31
CA ALA A 104 10.81 22.52 -34.38
C ALA A 104 11.75 22.29 -35.60
N LEU A 105 12.04 21.04 -35.96
CA LEU A 105 12.81 20.67 -37.13
C LEU A 105 12.12 21.12 -38.43
N ALA A 106 10.80 20.83 -38.55
CA ALA A 106 10.03 21.27 -39.70
C ALA A 106 10.04 22.83 -39.83
N ALA A 107 9.83 23.51 -38.71
CA ALA A 107 9.86 24.96 -38.65
C ALA A 107 11.27 25.52 -38.96
N PHE A 108 12.32 24.91 -38.41
CA PHE A 108 13.69 25.29 -38.63
C PHE A 108 14.10 25.17 -40.11
N LEU A 109 13.80 24.03 -40.77
CA LEU A 109 14.10 23.80 -42.19
C LEU A 109 13.35 24.78 -43.09
N ALA A 110 12.09 25.08 -42.78
CA ALA A 110 11.31 26.07 -43.53
C ALA A 110 11.92 27.45 -43.45
N VAL A 111 12.41 27.88 -42.26
CA VAL A 111 13.08 29.18 -42.10
C VAL A 111 14.49 29.18 -42.70
N ALA A 112 15.26 28.09 -42.44
CA ALA A 112 16.63 27.95 -42.94
C ALA A 112 16.68 28.03 -44.46
N SER A 113 15.71 27.45 -45.19
CA SER A 113 15.63 27.52 -46.64
C SER A 113 15.45 28.96 -47.22
N MET A 114 15.15 29.93 -46.37
CA MET A 114 15.01 31.34 -46.74
C MET A 114 16.28 32.19 -46.42
N LEU A 115 17.30 31.58 -45.81
CA LEU A 115 18.51 32.26 -45.41
C LEU A 115 19.46 32.46 -46.62
N GLU A 116 20.39 33.40 -46.48
CA GLU A 116 21.48 33.55 -47.44
C GLU A 116 22.39 32.33 -47.47
N ARG A 117 23.14 32.16 -48.59
CA ARG A 117 23.95 30.95 -48.83
C ARG A 117 24.81 30.50 -47.63
N PRO A 118 25.63 31.38 -46.98
CA PRO A 118 26.51 30.92 -45.89
C PRO A 118 25.72 30.46 -44.66
N ALA A 119 24.65 31.21 -44.33
CA ALA A 119 23.78 30.86 -43.22
C ALA A 119 22.95 29.60 -43.50
N PHE A 120 22.47 29.42 -44.75
CA PHE A 120 21.80 28.17 -45.17
C PHE A 120 22.71 26.97 -45.05
N VAL A 121 23.95 27.05 -45.60
CA VAL A 121 24.91 25.92 -45.53
C VAL A 121 25.24 25.58 -44.07
N ALA A 122 25.48 26.56 -43.22
CA ALA A 122 25.73 26.33 -41.79
C ALA A 122 24.51 25.68 -41.06
N SER A 123 23.30 26.13 -41.41
CA SER A 123 22.06 25.59 -40.85
C SER A 123 21.83 24.12 -41.26
N ILE A 124 22.04 23.78 -42.51
CA ILE A 124 21.91 22.41 -43.03
C ILE A 124 23.01 21.51 -42.44
N ALA A 125 24.25 22.00 -42.34
CA ALA A 125 25.32 21.27 -41.68
C ALA A 125 24.97 20.92 -40.22
N GLY A 126 24.39 21.89 -39.48
CA GLY A 126 23.87 21.64 -38.11
C GLY A 126 22.77 20.57 -38.07
N VAL A 127 21.82 20.62 -39.02
CA VAL A 127 20.76 19.60 -39.10
C VAL A 127 21.34 18.22 -39.43
N ILE A 128 22.29 18.11 -40.37
CA ILE A 128 22.96 16.87 -40.70
C ILE A 128 23.65 16.29 -39.46
N PHE A 129 24.42 17.12 -38.72
CA PHE A 129 25.10 16.71 -37.50
C PHE A 129 24.10 16.16 -36.45
N LEU A 130 22.97 16.89 -36.23
CA LEU A 130 21.93 16.47 -35.28
C LEU A 130 21.26 15.15 -35.72
N LEU A 131 20.94 14.98 -37.00
CA LEU A 131 20.34 13.74 -37.52
C LEU A 131 21.30 12.58 -37.45
N MET A 132 22.59 12.78 -37.74
CA MET A 132 23.62 11.73 -37.56
C MET A 132 23.75 11.32 -36.10
N SER A 133 23.70 12.28 -35.17
CA SER A 133 23.82 11.98 -33.73
C SER A 133 22.67 11.14 -33.17
N LEU A 134 21.49 11.08 -33.82
CA LEU A 134 20.34 10.29 -33.36
C LEU A 134 20.54 8.78 -33.47
N ASN A 135 21.53 8.30 -34.25
CA ASN A 135 21.76 6.88 -34.49
C ASN A 135 20.48 6.08 -34.84
N ALA A 136 19.60 6.69 -35.63
CA ALA A 136 18.27 6.14 -35.94
C ALA A 136 18.33 4.80 -36.72
N ASP A 137 19.44 4.53 -37.41
CA ASP A 137 19.66 3.26 -38.13
C ASP A 137 19.70 2.05 -37.19
N LEU A 138 20.15 2.22 -35.92
CA LEU A 138 20.14 1.17 -34.90
C LEU A 138 18.73 0.68 -34.53
N LEU A 139 17.69 1.45 -34.84
CA LEU A 139 16.30 1.05 -34.65
C LEU A 139 15.83 -0.04 -35.64
N GLY A 140 16.66 -0.36 -36.64
CA GLY A 140 16.43 -1.50 -37.54
C GLY A 140 15.31 -1.30 -38.57
N VAL A 141 14.98 -0.03 -38.90
CA VAL A 141 13.94 0.28 -39.94
C VAL A 141 14.32 -0.32 -41.29
N PHE A 142 15.63 -0.33 -41.60
CA PHE A 142 16.25 -1.01 -42.71
C PHE A 142 17.34 -1.96 -42.19
N ASN A 143 18.41 -2.15 -42.92
CA ASN A 143 19.57 -2.87 -42.37
C ASN A 143 20.34 -1.99 -41.35
N SER A 144 20.49 -2.43 -40.13
CA SER A 144 21.17 -1.69 -39.07
C SER A 144 22.67 -1.51 -39.26
N GLN A 145 23.30 -2.26 -40.18
CA GLN A 145 24.74 -2.16 -40.50
C GLN A 145 25.03 -1.09 -41.55
N GLU A 146 23.99 -0.59 -42.24
CA GLU A 146 24.14 0.41 -43.31
C GLU A 146 23.24 1.61 -43.00
N GLN A 147 23.74 2.82 -43.19
CA GLN A 147 23.07 4.07 -42.83
C GLN A 147 21.96 4.48 -43.81
N TYR A 148 21.12 3.51 -44.24
CA TYR A 148 20.07 3.78 -45.22
C TYR A 148 18.97 4.69 -44.75
N PHE A 149 18.60 4.62 -43.46
CA PHE A 149 17.58 5.54 -42.91
C PHE A 149 18.12 6.97 -42.85
N LEU A 150 19.37 7.15 -42.48
CA LEU A 150 20.01 8.48 -42.47
C LEU A 150 20.07 9.04 -43.89
N ILE A 151 20.50 8.25 -44.89
CA ILE A 151 20.57 8.66 -46.31
C ILE A 151 19.17 9.07 -46.82
N LEU A 152 18.15 8.26 -46.53
CA LEU A 152 16.76 8.58 -46.84
C LEU A 152 16.32 9.90 -46.23
N THR A 153 16.59 10.09 -44.93
CA THR A 153 16.21 11.29 -44.19
C THR A 153 16.91 12.54 -44.73
N LEU A 154 18.19 12.42 -45.03
CA LEU A 154 18.96 13.52 -45.63
C LEU A 154 18.45 13.85 -47.04
N ALA A 155 18.13 12.87 -47.85
CA ALA A 155 17.54 13.08 -49.17
C ALA A 155 16.15 13.73 -49.07
N MET A 156 15.26 13.20 -48.22
CA MET A 156 13.91 13.69 -48.06
C MET A 156 13.83 15.11 -47.49
N LEU A 157 14.74 15.51 -46.60
CA LEU A 157 14.76 16.84 -46.00
C LEU A 157 15.71 17.80 -46.75
N GLY A 158 16.85 17.32 -47.18
CA GLY A 158 17.92 18.15 -47.81
C GLY A 158 17.57 18.55 -49.24
N LEU A 159 17.04 17.64 -50.10
CA LEU A 159 16.69 18.00 -51.46
C LEU A 159 15.59 19.06 -51.53
N PRO A 160 14.45 18.99 -50.80
CA PRO A 160 13.49 20.06 -50.74
C PRO A 160 14.04 21.36 -50.15
N ALA A 161 14.89 21.28 -49.13
CA ALA A 161 15.53 22.48 -48.54
C ALA A 161 16.38 23.19 -49.55
N TYR A 162 17.20 22.46 -50.33
CA TYR A 162 18.00 23.03 -51.43
C TYR A 162 17.13 23.55 -52.57
N ALA A 163 16.05 22.82 -52.97
CA ALA A 163 15.12 23.26 -54.01
C ALA A 163 14.45 24.60 -53.64
N PHE A 164 13.97 24.73 -52.41
CA PHE A 164 13.37 25.97 -51.91
C PHE A 164 14.38 27.12 -51.80
N HIS A 165 15.63 26.81 -51.46
CA HIS A 165 16.67 27.81 -51.37
C HIS A 165 17.15 28.26 -52.75
N ALA A 166 17.37 27.35 -53.71
CA ALA A 166 18.03 27.67 -54.97
C ALA A 166 17.08 28.00 -56.11
N PHE A 167 15.91 27.33 -56.17
CA PHE A 167 15.00 27.42 -57.34
C PHE A 167 13.66 28.06 -57.01
N TRP A 168 13.10 27.83 -55.83
CA TRP A 168 11.74 28.27 -55.44
C TRP A 168 11.79 29.32 -54.33
N THR A 169 12.55 30.37 -54.54
CA THR A 169 12.78 31.43 -53.52
C THR A 169 11.51 32.19 -53.15
N GLU A 170 10.56 32.34 -54.09
CA GLU A 170 9.33 33.12 -53.90
C GLU A 170 8.22 32.37 -53.15
N VAL A 171 8.38 31.06 -52.87
CA VAL A 171 7.35 30.27 -52.18
C VAL A 171 7.20 30.76 -50.75
N PRO A 172 5.94 31.05 -50.30
CA PRO A 172 5.71 31.60 -48.96
C PRO A 172 6.09 30.63 -47.86
N LEU A 173 6.48 31.13 -46.70
CA LEU A 173 6.92 30.34 -45.53
C LEU A 173 5.91 29.28 -45.10
N GLY A 174 4.61 29.58 -45.13
CA GLY A 174 3.55 28.64 -44.75
C GLY A 174 3.49 27.37 -45.62
N TYR A 175 3.76 27.49 -46.93
CA TYR A 175 3.82 26.34 -47.85
C TYR A 175 5.09 25.50 -47.56
N ARG A 176 6.24 26.14 -47.34
CA ARG A 176 7.50 25.47 -46.98
C ARG A 176 7.30 24.68 -45.65
N LEU A 177 6.65 25.31 -44.66
CA LEU A 177 6.33 24.65 -43.39
C LEU A 177 5.44 23.43 -43.58
N LEU A 178 4.40 23.51 -44.41
CA LEU A 178 3.49 22.41 -44.72
C LEU A 178 4.30 21.23 -45.34
N VAL A 179 5.15 21.52 -46.32
CA VAL A 179 5.98 20.48 -46.96
C VAL A 179 6.91 19.81 -45.97
N PHE A 180 7.68 20.58 -45.19
CA PHE A 180 8.58 19.99 -44.20
C PHE A 180 7.79 19.33 -43.08
N GLY A 181 6.65 19.83 -42.68
CA GLY A 181 5.75 19.17 -41.70
C GLY A 181 5.29 17.81 -42.16
N VAL A 182 4.83 17.66 -43.41
CA VAL A 182 4.44 16.38 -43.98
C VAL A 182 5.62 15.42 -44.10
N LEU A 183 6.79 15.89 -44.52
CA LEU A 183 7.99 15.08 -44.66
C LEU A 183 8.51 14.58 -43.30
N VAL A 184 8.58 15.44 -42.30
CA VAL A 184 8.98 15.06 -40.92
C VAL A 184 7.96 14.12 -40.31
N ALA A 185 6.67 14.37 -40.47
CA ALA A 185 5.61 13.47 -39.99
C ALA A 185 5.69 12.09 -40.67
N GLY A 186 5.93 12.05 -42.01
CA GLY A 186 6.12 10.81 -42.76
C GLY A 186 7.33 10.01 -42.33
N LEU A 187 8.48 10.68 -42.10
CA LEU A 187 9.70 10.05 -41.58
C LEU A 187 9.50 9.53 -40.15
N SER A 188 8.85 10.32 -39.30
CA SER A 188 8.51 9.89 -37.94
C SER A 188 7.57 8.68 -37.93
N ALA A 189 6.54 8.69 -38.78
CA ALA A 189 5.62 7.57 -38.92
C ALA A 189 6.32 6.30 -39.44
N LEU A 190 7.21 6.42 -40.45
CA LEU A 190 8.00 5.32 -40.94
C LEU A 190 8.89 4.72 -39.86
N LEU A 191 9.59 5.56 -39.10
CA LEU A 191 10.46 5.15 -38.02
C LEU A 191 9.69 4.44 -36.92
N LEU A 192 8.56 4.98 -36.46
CA LEU A 192 7.76 4.40 -35.40
C LEU A 192 7.06 3.10 -35.81
N THR A 193 6.63 2.96 -37.07
CA THR A 193 5.90 1.75 -37.54
C THR A 193 6.81 0.63 -37.98
N ARG A 194 8.08 0.91 -38.30
CA ARG A 194 9.05 -0.06 -38.80
C ARG A 194 10.20 -0.35 -37.86
N SER A 195 10.28 0.33 -36.72
CA SER A 195 11.29 0.04 -35.69
C SER A 195 11.11 -1.39 -35.16
N ASN A 196 12.22 -2.06 -34.84
CA ASN A 196 12.24 -3.36 -34.18
C ASN A 196 11.92 -3.26 -32.67
N PHE A 197 11.84 -2.06 -32.12
CA PHE A 197 11.61 -1.79 -30.72
C PHE A 197 10.17 -1.31 -30.46
N SER A 198 9.73 -1.39 -29.22
CA SER A 198 8.46 -0.79 -28.78
C SER A 198 8.47 0.73 -28.99
N PHE A 199 7.28 1.36 -28.98
CA PHE A 199 7.17 2.82 -29.09
C PHE A 199 8.01 3.53 -28.02
N ASP A 200 7.93 3.07 -26.78
CA ASP A 200 8.62 3.70 -25.64
C ASP A 200 10.15 3.53 -25.73
N GLU A 201 10.63 2.35 -26.11
CA GLU A 201 12.06 2.13 -26.35
C GLU A 201 12.58 2.98 -27.51
N THR A 202 11.80 3.11 -28.59
CA THR A 202 12.15 3.96 -29.73
C THR A 202 12.28 5.42 -29.32
N ALA A 203 11.36 5.92 -28.48
CA ALA A 203 11.41 7.28 -27.96
C ALA A 203 12.63 7.51 -27.07
N LEU A 204 12.91 6.60 -26.14
CA LEU A 204 14.06 6.66 -25.26
C LEU A 204 15.38 6.56 -26.01
N HIS A 205 15.44 5.73 -27.06
CA HIS A 205 16.62 5.64 -27.95
C HIS A 205 16.93 7.00 -28.58
N LEU A 206 15.95 7.56 -29.30
CA LEU A 206 16.16 8.85 -29.98
C LEU A 206 16.52 9.97 -29.01
N THR A 207 15.87 10.05 -27.86
CA THR A 207 16.16 11.10 -26.86
C THR A 207 17.51 10.91 -26.19
N SER A 208 17.93 9.65 -25.95
CA SER A 208 19.25 9.35 -25.37
C SER A 208 20.35 9.82 -26.32
N PHE A 209 20.26 9.49 -27.59
CA PHE A 209 21.24 9.92 -28.59
C PHE A 209 21.13 11.42 -28.94
N ALA A 210 19.95 12.06 -28.78
CA ALA A 210 19.77 13.50 -28.94
C ALA A 210 20.36 14.34 -27.78
N THR A 211 20.81 13.74 -26.70
CA THR A 211 21.26 14.46 -25.49
C THR A 211 22.36 15.49 -25.76
N LEU A 212 23.41 15.12 -26.54
CA LEU A 212 24.49 16.03 -26.88
C LEU A 212 24.01 17.22 -27.74
N GLY A 213 23.14 16.92 -28.72
CA GLY A 213 22.51 17.93 -29.56
C GLY A 213 21.64 18.92 -28.76
N GLY A 214 20.83 18.38 -27.83
CA GLY A 214 20.01 19.18 -26.94
C GLY A 214 20.81 20.08 -26.01
N ALA A 215 21.91 19.60 -25.45
CA ALA A 215 22.81 20.39 -24.62
C ALA A 215 23.47 21.54 -25.43
N ILE A 216 23.89 21.28 -26.68
CA ILE A 216 24.42 22.31 -27.58
C ILE A 216 23.37 23.41 -27.84
N ILE A 217 22.11 23.03 -28.09
CA ILE A 217 21.01 23.98 -28.31
C ILE A 217 20.78 24.87 -27.09
N VAL A 218 20.76 24.27 -25.89
CA VAL A 218 20.68 25.03 -24.63
C VAL A 218 21.87 26.00 -24.51
N GLY A 219 23.11 25.51 -24.74
CA GLY A 219 24.32 26.35 -24.69
C GLY A 219 24.25 27.50 -25.67
N LEU A 220 23.81 27.29 -26.92
CA LEU A 220 23.65 28.32 -27.91
C LEU A 220 22.60 29.37 -27.51
N LEU A 221 21.47 28.98 -26.97
CA LEU A 221 20.47 29.92 -26.45
C LEU A 221 21.05 30.74 -25.29
N VAL A 222 21.70 30.09 -24.32
CA VAL A 222 22.31 30.78 -23.17
C VAL A 222 23.36 31.81 -23.63
N LEU A 223 24.22 31.43 -24.59
CA LEU A 223 25.17 32.37 -25.19
C LEU A 223 24.47 33.53 -25.90
N TRP A 224 23.39 33.26 -26.62
CA TRP A 224 22.65 34.31 -27.34
C TRP A 224 22.11 35.35 -26.37
N VAL A 225 21.66 34.94 -25.17
CA VAL A 225 21.07 35.84 -24.18
C VAL A 225 22.02 36.22 -23.03
N ALA A 226 23.31 35.89 -23.12
CA ALA A 226 24.27 36.01 -22.03
C ALA A 226 24.38 37.40 -21.40
N PHE A 227 24.18 38.45 -22.16
CA PHE A 227 24.29 39.85 -21.69
C PHE A 227 22.93 40.56 -21.50
N GLU A 228 21.82 39.90 -21.81
CA GLU A 228 20.50 40.54 -21.87
C GLU A 228 20.03 41.09 -20.52
N ASN A 229 20.39 40.44 -19.42
CA ASN A 229 20.04 40.94 -18.09
C ASN A 229 20.69 42.28 -17.78
N ILE A 230 21.97 42.47 -18.13
CA ILE A 230 22.66 43.78 -18.00
C ILE A 230 22.07 44.81 -18.95
N GLN A 231 21.64 44.38 -20.15
CA GLN A 231 20.94 45.28 -21.08
C GLN A 231 19.59 45.70 -20.54
N GLY A 232 18.89 44.79 -19.85
CA GLY A 232 17.65 45.09 -19.15
C GLY A 232 17.85 46.13 -18.03
N LEU A 233 18.94 46.00 -17.24
CA LEU A 233 19.32 46.99 -16.24
C LEU A 233 19.65 48.35 -16.88
N LEU A 234 20.33 48.36 -18.03
CA LEU A 234 20.60 49.59 -18.79
C LEU A 234 19.28 50.24 -19.29
N TRP A 235 18.37 49.46 -19.83
CA TRP A 235 17.07 49.93 -20.26
C TRP A 235 16.30 50.51 -19.07
N PHE A 236 16.20 49.85 -17.98
CA PHE A 236 15.51 50.30 -16.77
C PHE A 236 16.10 51.65 -16.28
N ASN A 237 17.42 51.76 -16.29
CA ASN A 237 18.14 52.93 -15.81
C ASN A 237 17.95 54.15 -16.73
N THR A 238 17.78 53.98 -18.06
CA THR A 238 17.83 55.05 -19.04
C THR A 238 16.50 55.32 -19.78
N GLN A 239 15.40 54.57 -19.47
CA GLN A 239 14.14 54.63 -20.24
C GLN A 239 13.28 55.88 -19.98
N ALA A 240 13.32 56.44 -18.77
CA ALA A 240 12.44 57.52 -18.37
C ALA A 240 12.42 58.68 -19.34
N GLU A 241 11.26 59.30 -19.58
CA GLU A 241 11.13 60.43 -20.51
C GLU A 241 11.81 61.66 -19.96
N ASN A 242 11.57 61.99 -18.69
CA ASN A 242 12.21 63.07 -18.03
C ASN A 242 13.67 62.75 -17.66
N PRO A 243 14.66 63.54 -18.09
CA PRO A 243 16.08 63.33 -17.73
C PRO A 243 16.34 63.33 -16.21
N ALA A 244 15.55 64.05 -15.44
CA ALA A 244 15.69 64.06 -13.97
C ALA A 244 15.34 62.72 -13.31
N SER A 245 14.42 61.96 -13.93
CA SER A 245 13.97 60.65 -13.44
C SER A 245 14.84 59.50 -13.91
N ARG A 246 15.90 59.77 -14.73
CA ARG A 246 16.86 58.74 -15.14
C ARG A 246 17.93 58.61 -14.09
N PHE A 247 18.27 57.36 -13.78
CA PHE A 247 19.40 57.08 -12.89
C PHE A 247 20.72 57.42 -13.64
N GLY A 248 21.78 57.70 -12.93
CA GLY A 248 23.07 57.99 -13.53
C GLY A 248 23.97 56.78 -13.73
N LEU A 249 25.24 57.06 -14.07
CA LEU A 249 26.23 55.99 -14.28
C LEU A 249 26.43 55.11 -13.03
N LEU A 250 26.55 55.73 -11.84
CA LEU A 250 26.82 55.00 -10.61
C LEU A 250 25.73 53.96 -10.24
N PRO A 251 24.43 54.26 -10.25
CA PRO A 251 23.40 53.28 -10.02
C PRO A 251 23.40 52.14 -11.05
N PHE A 252 23.65 52.41 -12.33
CA PHE A 252 23.76 51.36 -13.36
C PHE A 252 24.95 50.42 -13.08
N VAL A 253 26.12 50.97 -12.77
CA VAL A 253 27.31 50.16 -12.45
C VAL A 253 27.08 49.37 -11.17
N ALA A 254 26.56 50.02 -10.12
CA ALA A 254 26.29 49.33 -8.84
C ALA A 254 25.32 48.15 -8.98
N SER A 255 24.19 48.34 -9.69
CA SER A 255 23.23 47.26 -9.93
C SER A 255 23.79 46.13 -10.80
N SER A 256 24.61 46.47 -11.81
CA SER A 256 25.29 45.50 -12.67
C SER A 256 26.35 44.70 -11.90
N VAL A 257 27.15 45.35 -11.06
CA VAL A 257 28.16 44.70 -10.22
C VAL A 257 27.51 43.81 -9.17
N LEU A 258 26.39 44.26 -8.56
CA LEU A 258 25.63 43.42 -7.62
C LEU A 258 25.10 42.15 -8.30
N TYR A 259 24.48 42.26 -9.47
CA TYR A 259 24.03 41.12 -10.28
C TYR A 259 25.17 40.17 -10.62
N LEU A 260 26.29 40.66 -11.12
CA LEU A 260 27.46 39.86 -11.44
C LEU A 260 28.08 39.25 -10.17
N GLY A 261 28.05 39.96 -9.04
CA GLY A 261 28.53 39.53 -7.75
C GLY A 261 27.76 38.32 -7.21
N ILE A 262 26.44 38.34 -7.37
CA ILE A 262 25.59 37.19 -6.98
C ILE A 262 25.97 35.92 -7.78
N LEU A 263 26.14 36.04 -9.10
CA LEU A 263 26.60 34.95 -9.97
C LEU A 263 28.03 34.49 -9.60
N GLY A 264 28.94 35.42 -9.32
CA GLY A 264 30.28 35.09 -8.85
C GLY A 264 30.28 34.35 -7.51
N MET A 265 29.46 34.78 -6.55
CA MET A 265 29.31 34.11 -5.26
C MET A 265 28.69 32.71 -5.40
N TYR A 266 27.73 32.54 -6.31
CA TYR A 266 27.15 31.24 -6.62
C TYR A 266 28.22 30.23 -7.08
N LEU A 267 29.05 30.66 -8.06
CA LEU A 267 30.14 29.82 -8.57
C LEU A 267 31.22 29.57 -7.51
N TRP A 268 31.56 30.59 -6.70
CA TRP A 268 32.53 30.46 -5.62
C TRP A 268 32.09 29.45 -4.54
N ASN A 269 30.79 29.43 -4.21
CA ASN A 269 30.22 28.52 -3.23
C ASN A 269 29.84 27.15 -3.83
N GLY A 270 30.32 26.80 -5.01
CA GLY A 270 30.01 25.49 -5.65
C GLY A 270 28.51 25.26 -5.87
N GLY A 271 27.72 26.31 -6.13
CA GLY A 271 26.29 26.24 -6.39
C GLY A 271 25.37 26.26 -5.15
N GLY A 272 25.93 26.33 -3.94
CA GLY A 272 25.18 26.30 -2.67
C GLY A 272 24.80 27.67 -2.08
N LEU A 273 24.50 28.68 -2.90
CA LEU A 273 24.15 30.02 -2.42
C LEU A 273 22.69 30.09 -1.92
N LEU A 274 22.51 30.42 -0.64
CA LEU A 274 21.19 30.70 -0.05
C LEU A 274 20.88 32.19 -0.13
N ILE A 275 19.77 32.58 -0.73
CA ILE A 275 19.28 33.98 -0.76
C ILE A 275 18.44 34.28 0.49
N LEU A 276 17.59 33.33 0.89
CA LEU A 276 16.75 33.40 2.07
C LEU A 276 16.86 32.04 2.81
N PRO A 277 16.57 31.98 4.11
CA PRO A 277 16.52 30.70 4.82
C PRO A 277 15.58 29.71 4.09
N GLY A 278 16.16 28.59 3.61
CA GLY A 278 15.44 27.55 2.88
C GLY A 278 15.28 27.76 1.36
N VAL A 279 15.73 28.90 0.79
CA VAL A 279 15.66 29.18 -0.65
C VAL A 279 17.06 29.25 -1.25
N GLN A 280 17.42 28.24 -2.03
CA GLN A 280 18.68 28.21 -2.80
C GLN A 280 18.55 29.02 -4.08
N PHE A 281 19.61 29.74 -4.42
CA PHE A 281 19.69 30.47 -5.69
C PHE A 281 19.90 29.50 -6.85
N ASP A 282 19.05 29.58 -7.87
CA ASP A 282 19.20 28.81 -9.12
C ASP A 282 19.44 29.76 -10.29
N PRO A 283 20.61 29.70 -11.00
CA PRO A 283 20.90 30.54 -12.14
C PRO A 283 19.89 30.39 -13.29
N LEU A 284 19.22 29.25 -13.43
CA LEU A 284 18.21 29.03 -14.47
C LEU A 284 17.01 29.96 -14.34
N VAL A 285 16.70 30.45 -13.13
CA VAL A 285 15.66 31.47 -12.92
C VAL A 285 16.02 32.79 -13.63
N LEU A 286 17.30 33.14 -13.70
CA LEU A 286 17.77 34.35 -14.41
C LEU A 286 17.76 34.18 -15.93
N LEU A 287 17.69 32.97 -16.44
CA LEU A 287 17.57 32.72 -17.88
C LEU A 287 16.23 33.21 -18.43
N LEU A 288 15.15 33.09 -17.63
CA LEU A 288 13.82 33.51 -18.06
C LEU A 288 13.72 35.00 -18.38
N PRO A 289 14.11 35.95 -17.48
CA PRO A 289 14.16 37.38 -17.84
C PRO A 289 15.14 37.67 -18.97
N ALA A 290 16.29 36.99 -19.06
CA ALA A 290 17.23 37.17 -20.17
C ALA A 290 16.59 36.80 -21.53
N VAL A 291 15.85 35.73 -21.61
CA VAL A 291 15.10 35.31 -22.82
C VAL A 291 14.04 36.34 -23.18
N VAL A 292 13.25 36.83 -22.22
CA VAL A 292 12.21 37.84 -22.47
C VAL A 292 12.83 39.17 -22.96
N ILE A 293 13.90 39.66 -22.30
CA ILE A 293 14.61 40.89 -22.69
C ILE A 293 15.24 40.70 -24.06
N GLY A 294 15.84 39.54 -24.33
CA GLY A 294 16.43 39.19 -25.61
C GLY A 294 15.41 39.25 -26.76
N TRP A 295 14.20 38.73 -26.54
CA TRP A 295 13.10 38.83 -27.50
C TRP A 295 12.71 40.30 -27.77
N LEU A 296 12.54 41.10 -26.73
CA LEU A 296 12.19 42.53 -26.85
C LEU A 296 13.32 43.35 -27.50
N GLY A 297 14.57 42.93 -27.31
CA GLY A 297 15.76 43.57 -27.90
C GLY A 297 16.02 43.16 -29.34
N LEU A 298 15.50 42.02 -29.79
CA LEU A 298 15.87 41.39 -31.05
C LEU A 298 15.71 42.32 -32.27
N GLN A 299 14.55 42.96 -32.39
CA GLN A 299 14.30 43.92 -33.51
C GLN A 299 15.24 45.13 -33.47
N ARG A 300 15.57 45.64 -32.29
CA ARG A 300 16.41 46.85 -32.11
C ARG A 300 17.86 46.61 -32.53
N ARG A 301 18.36 45.38 -32.38
CA ARG A 301 19.71 45.01 -32.80
C ARG A 301 19.80 44.42 -34.21
N ALA A 302 18.72 44.51 -34.99
CA ALA A 302 18.70 43.95 -36.34
C ALA A 302 19.80 44.48 -37.24
N ALA A 303 20.25 45.75 -37.05
CA ALA A 303 21.38 46.34 -37.76
C ALA A 303 22.72 45.61 -37.48
N SER A 304 22.89 44.90 -36.35
CA SER A 304 24.13 44.20 -35.99
C SER A 304 24.24 42.78 -36.55
N TYR A 305 23.17 42.21 -37.03
CA TYR A 305 23.15 40.85 -37.57
C TYR A 305 22.43 40.73 -38.93
N GLY A 306 21.80 41.83 -39.40
CA GLY A 306 21.01 41.86 -40.62
C GLY A 306 21.73 41.47 -41.91
N ASP A 307 23.06 41.56 -41.92
CA ASP A 307 23.90 41.10 -43.03
C ASP A 307 24.01 39.57 -43.10
N LEU A 308 23.74 38.82 -41.99
CA LEU A 308 23.77 37.37 -41.92
C LEU A 308 22.39 36.77 -42.13
N PHE A 309 21.37 37.33 -41.48
CA PHE A 309 19.99 36.92 -41.63
C PHE A 309 19.03 38.08 -41.26
N PRO A 310 17.96 38.29 -42.06
CA PRO A 310 17.03 39.37 -41.82
C PRO A 310 16.21 39.16 -40.54
N TYR A 311 15.84 40.27 -39.86
CA TYR A 311 14.95 40.18 -38.69
C TYR A 311 13.68 39.42 -39.00
N TRP A 312 13.04 39.76 -40.12
CA TRP A 312 11.86 39.10 -40.61
C TRP A 312 12.12 38.47 -41.98
N PRO A 313 11.77 37.25 -42.23
CA PRO A 313 11.12 36.29 -41.29
C PRO A 313 12.10 35.48 -40.43
N ALA A 314 13.39 35.61 -40.60
CA ALA A 314 14.38 34.63 -40.08
C ALA A 314 14.61 34.73 -38.56
N ALA A 315 15.23 35.82 -38.07
CA ALA A 315 15.68 35.92 -36.69
C ALA A 315 14.55 35.71 -35.65
N ALA A 316 13.37 36.29 -35.91
CA ALA A 316 12.24 36.15 -34.99
C ALA A 316 11.76 34.71 -34.85
N HIS A 317 11.67 33.96 -35.95
CA HIS A 317 11.27 32.54 -35.88
C HIS A 317 12.36 31.65 -35.27
N LEU A 318 13.59 31.83 -35.69
CA LEU A 318 14.74 31.07 -35.14
C LEU A 318 14.86 31.24 -33.63
N TYR A 319 14.71 32.47 -33.12
CA TYR A 319 14.77 32.75 -31.70
C TYR A 319 13.73 31.90 -30.91
N LEU A 320 12.45 31.92 -31.34
CA LEU A 320 11.40 31.14 -30.69
C LEU A 320 11.61 29.62 -30.81
N ILE A 321 12.14 29.13 -31.94
CA ILE A 321 12.51 27.74 -32.13
C ILE A 321 13.57 27.33 -31.12
N PHE A 322 14.66 28.13 -30.97
CA PHE A 322 15.73 27.85 -30.00
C PHE A 322 15.20 27.88 -28.56
N VAL A 323 14.34 28.85 -28.22
CA VAL A 323 13.72 28.93 -26.89
C VAL A 323 12.87 27.68 -26.61
N ALA A 324 12.04 27.26 -27.58
CA ALA A 324 11.21 26.09 -27.42
C ALA A 324 12.05 24.82 -27.22
N LEU A 325 13.06 24.60 -28.06
CA LEU A 325 13.94 23.44 -28.00
C LEU A 325 14.75 23.39 -26.70
N ALA A 326 15.33 24.51 -26.27
CA ALA A 326 16.11 24.61 -25.05
C ALA A 326 15.23 24.37 -23.81
N ALA A 327 14.02 24.96 -23.75
CA ALA A 327 13.08 24.73 -22.69
C ALA A 327 12.59 23.27 -22.66
N GLY A 328 12.32 22.67 -23.82
CA GLY A 328 11.92 21.27 -23.93
C GLY A 328 13.00 20.32 -23.43
N PHE A 329 14.27 20.55 -23.82
CA PHE A 329 15.38 19.73 -23.36
C PHE A 329 15.65 19.87 -21.85
N LEU A 330 15.60 21.10 -21.30
CA LEU A 330 15.68 21.29 -19.84
C LEU A 330 14.52 20.63 -19.13
N GLY A 331 13.29 20.72 -19.68
CA GLY A 331 12.14 20.03 -19.15
C GLY A 331 12.32 18.51 -19.10
N TYR A 332 12.90 17.90 -20.12
CA TYR A 332 13.27 16.50 -20.16
C TYR A 332 14.31 16.14 -19.09
N ALA A 333 15.37 16.94 -18.94
CA ALA A 333 16.38 16.72 -17.92
C ALA A 333 15.79 16.76 -16.49
N PHE A 334 14.85 17.69 -16.22
CA PHE A 334 14.11 17.73 -14.95
C PHE A 334 13.17 16.53 -14.77
N ALA A 335 12.40 16.17 -15.81
CA ALA A 335 11.44 15.07 -15.76
C ALA A 335 12.08 13.71 -15.49
N THR A 336 13.35 13.54 -15.95
CA THR A 336 14.12 12.30 -15.77
C THR A 336 15.04 12.32 -14.54
N ALA A 337 15.02 13.39 -13.76
CA ALA A 337 15.95 13.63 -12.64
C ALA A 337 17.41 13.38 -13.02
N ASN A 338 17.83 13.81 -14.23
CA ASN A 338 19.20 13.64 -14.72
C ASN A 338 20.08 14.77 -14.18
N ASP A 339 20.55 14.60 -12.94
CA ASP A 339 21.29 15.62 -12.19
C ASP A 339 22.55 16.17 -12.88
N PRO A 340 23.39 15.39 -13.60
CA PRO A 340 24.51 15.94 -14.33
C PRO A 340 24.10 16.94 -15.42
N LEU A 341 23.03 16.66 -16.19
CA LEU A 341 22.53 17.58 -17.21
C LEU A 341 22.01 18.89 -16.60
N VAL A 342 21.29 18.79 -15.49
CA VAL A 342 20.77 19.95 -14.78
C VAL A 342 21.92 20.78 -14.20
N LEU A 343 22.93 20.11 -13.63
CA LEU A 343 24.11 20.75 -13.08
C LEU A 343 24.93 21.49 -14.17
N ALA A 344 25.17 20.80 -15.31
CA ALA A 344 25.82 21.41 -16.48
C ALA A 344 25.08 22.65 -16.95
N ALA A 345 23.75 22.60 -17.07
CA ALA A 345 22.93 23.72 -17.49
C ALA A 345 23.01 24.90 -16.49
N ARG A 346 22.99 24.63 -15.17
CA ARG A 346 23.14 25.64 -14.13
C ARG A 346 24.50 26.31 -14.15
N GLN A 347 25.57 25.51 -14.18
CA GLN A 347 26.94 26.01 -14.20
C GLN A 347 27.24 26.83 -15.48
N PHE A 348 26.86 26.28 -16.64
CA PHE A 348 27.05 26.98 -17.91
C PHE A 348 26.24 28.28 -17.98
N THR A 349 25.00 28.29 -17.51
CA THR A 349 24.18 29.50 -17.44
C THR A 349 24.82 30.55 -16.52
N ALA A 350 25.26 30.16 -15.33
CA ALA A 350 25.94 31.09 -14.42
C ALA A 350 27.21 31.68 -15.01
N LEU A 351 28.07 30.87 -15.63
CA LEU A 351 29.32 31.29 -16.28
C LEU A 351 29.04 32.21 -17.46
N ALA A 352 28.11 31.84 -18.34
CA ALA A 352 27.79 32.61 -19.53
C ALA A 352 27.16 33.96 -19.18
N LEU A 353 26.24 34.02 -18.22
CA LEU A 353 25.63 35.25 -17.74
C LEU A 353 26.64 36.16 -17.01
N LEU A 354 27.57 35.56 -16.26
CA LEU A 354 28.64 36.32 -15.59
C LEU A 354 29.60 36.93 -16.58
N ILE A 355 30.17 36.13 -17.49
CA ILE A 355 31.20 36.60 -18.44
C ILE A 355 30.58 37.49 -19.50
N GLY A 356 29.44 37.06 -20.09
CA GLY A 356 28.72 37.85 -21.10
C GLY A 356 28.19 39.17 -20.53
N GLY A 357 27.68 39.15 -19.31
CA GLY A 357 27.25 40.32 -18.58
C GLY A 357 28.42 41.29 -18.31
N ALA A 358 29.57 40.76 -17.85
CA ALA A 358 30.78 41.57 -17.62
C ALA A 358 31.33 42.15 -18.92
N ALA A 359 31.39 41.36 -19.99
CA ALA A 359 31.82 41.83 -21.31
C ALA A 359 30.92 42.96 -21.85
N PHE A 360 29.59 42.80 -21.67
CA PHE A 360 28.64 43.84 -22.08
C PHE A 360 28.70 45.08 -21.19
N LEU A 361 28.91 44.93 -19.89
CA LEU A 361 29.13 46.06 -18.99
C LEU A 361 30.37 46.87 -19.44
N LEU A 362 31.47 46.16 -19.72
CA LEU A 362 32.67 46.78 -20.27
C LEU A 362 32.39 47.51 -21.60
N TYR A 363 31.68 46.86 -22.53
CA TYR A 363 31.25 47.44 -23.80
C TYR A 363 30.44 48.70 -23.60
N VAL A 364 29.49 48.73 -22.68
CA VAL A 364 28.65 49.91 -22.38
C VAL A 364 29.50 51.03 -21.75
N LEU A 365 30.39 50.73 -20.83
CA LEU A 365 31.24 51.71 -20.17
C LEU A 365 32.19 52.36 -21.16
N VAL A 366 32.83 51.63 -22.06
CA VAL A 366 33.76 52.11 -23.06
C VAL A 366 33.05 52.96 -24.11
N ASN A 367 31.91 52.59 -24.60
CA ASN A 367 31.18 53.28 -25.68
C ASN A 367 30.27 54.39 -25.18
N PHE A 368 29.61 54.21 -24.04
CA PHE A 368 28.47 55.03 -23.64
C PHE A 368 28.53 55.55 -22.19
N GLY A 369 29.61 55.29 -21.44
CA GLY A 369 29.81 55.77 -20.08
C GLY A 369 29.57 57.27 -19.89
N PRO A 370 30.19 58.16 -20.73
CA PRO A 370 29.95 59.60 -20.67
C PRO A 370 28.50 60.00 -20.94
N LEU A 371 27.76 59.28 -21.82
CA LEU A 371 26.36 59.54 -22.17
C LEU A 371 25.40 59.14 -21.04
N ILE A 372 25.69 58.01 -20.34
CA ILE A 372 24.92 57.59 -19.16
C ILE A 372 25.15 58.59 -18.02
N ARG A 373 26.36 59.10 -17.83
CA ARG A 373 26.64 60.15 -16.84
C ARG A 373 25.84 61.41 -17.09
N GLN A 374 25.62 61.77 -18.38
CA GLN A 374 24.78 62.89 -18.81
C GLN A 374 23.26 62.52 -18.78
N ARG A 375 22.87 61.34 -18.27
CA ARG A 375 21.50 60.88 -18.21
C ARG A 375 20.75 60.84 -19.55
N LEU A 376 21.47 60.52 -20.66
CA LEU A 376 20.88 60.38 -21.99
C LEU A 376 20.20 59.00 -22.17
N ARG A 377 19.32 58.83 -23.17
CA ARG A 377 18.59 57.60 -23.49
C ARG A 377 19.49 56.59 -24.21
N VAL A 378 20.49 56.07 -23.54
CA VAL A 378 21.52 55.21 -24.11
C VAL A 378 20.95 53.90 -24.66
N TYR A 379 19.87 53.35 -24.07
CA TYR A 379 19.23 52.14 -24.56
C TYR A 379 18.75 52.19 -26.02
N ARG A 380 18.61 53.39 -26.63
CA ARG A 380 18.24 53.59 -28.04
C ARG A 380 19.41 53.42 -28.99
N VAL A 381 20.60 53.77 -28.54
CA VAL A 381 21.83 53.85 -29.38
C VAL A 381 22.88 52.82 -28.97
N VAL A 382 22.54 51.91 -28.03
CA VAL A 382 23.48 50.93 -27.47
C VAL A 382 24.01 49.93 -28.52
N TYR A 383 23.33 49.75 -29.63
CA TYR A 383 23.73 48.89 -30.74
C TYR A 383 24.46 49.63 -31.86
N GLU A 384 24.68 50.93 -31.71
CA GLU A 384 25.44 51.74 -32.64
C GLU A 384 26.80 52.19 -32.00
N PRO A 385 27.79 51.27 -31.96
CA PRO A 385 29.01 51.46 -31.22
C PRO A 385 29.92 52.49 -31.89
N ARG A 386 30.63 53.28 -31.06
CA ARG A 386 31.60 54.26 -31.54
C ARG A 386 33.05 53.78 -31.48
N ARG A 387 33.41 52.97 -30.48
CA ARG A 387 34.79 52.54 -30.21
C ARG A 387 34.94 51.01 -30.24
N LEU A 388 34.13 50.27 -29.50
CA LEU A 388 34.20 48.84 -29.43
C LEU A 388 32.96 48.21 -30.11
N PRO A 389 33.11 47.34 -31.13
CA PRO A 389 31.98 46.78 -31.86
C PRO A 389 31.24 45.78 -30.99
N LEU A 390 29.91 45.58 -31.20
CA LEU A 390 29.05 44.71 -30.40
C LEU A 390 29.50 43.24 -30.48
N TYR A 391 30.00 42.76 -31.63
CA TYR A 391 30.49 41.39 -31.74
C TYR A 391 31.62 41.07 -30.76
N ALA A 392 32.39 42.09 -30.30
CA ALA A 392 33.44 41.91 -29.31
C ALA A 392 32.89 41.35 -27.98
N VAL A 393 31.61 41.64 -27.63
CA VAL A 393 30.97 41.07 -26.44
C VAL A 393 30.88 39.58 -26.57
N TYR A 394 30.44 39.06 -27.73
CA TYR A 394 30.33 37.60 -27.96
C TYR A 394 31.74 36.96 -28.03
N VAL A 395 32.70 37.59 -28.70
CA VAL A 395 34.09 37.08 -28.77
C VAL A 395 34.71 37.00 -27.37
N LEU A 396 34.56 38.05 -26.55
CA LEU A 396 35.06 38.04 -25.17
C LEU A 396 34.33 36.99 -24.30
N THR A 397 33.02 36.81 -24.51
CA THR A 397 32.25 35.80 -23.78
C THR A 397 32.74 34.39 -24.13
N ILE A 398 32.85 34.06 -25.43
CA ILE A 398 33.30 32.75 -25.89
C ILE A 398 34.75 32.50 -25.45
N ALA A 399 35.64 33.48 -25.61
CA ALA A 399 37.03 33.36 -25.18
C ALA A 399 37.17 33.16 -23.66
N GLY A 400 36.39 33.91 -22.88
CA GLY A 400 36.36 33.76 -21.42
C GLY A 400 35.82 32.41 -20.96
N LEU A 401 34.74 31.94 -21.58
CA LEU A 401 34.20 30.59 -21.31
C LEU A 401 35.20 29.50 -21.70
N ALA A 402 35.80 29.58 -22.89
CA ALA A 402 36.79 28.61 -23.32
C ALA A 402 38.02 28.57 -22.38
N ALA A 403 38.50 29.74 -21.92
CA ALA A 403 39.59 29.80 -20.95
C ALA A 403 39.24 29.17 -19.59
N LEU A 404 38.01 29.36 -19.11
CA LEU A 404 37.55 28.75 -17.86
C LEU A 404 37.32 27.24 -18.03
N GLU A 405 36.66 26.79 -19.10
CA GLU A 405 36.49 25.36 -19.37
C GLU A 405 37.83 24.65 -19.49
N PHE A 406 38.81 25.24 -20.18
CA PHE A 406 40.18 24.73 -20.25
C PHE A 406 40.85 24.64 -18.87
N ARG A 407 40.65 25.67 -18.02
CA ARG A 407 41.21 25.71 -16.67
C ARG A 407 40.61 24.64 -15.76
N TYR A 408 39.32 24.37 -15.88
CA TYR A 408 38.57 23.39 -15.08
C TYR A 408 38.45 22.02 -15.77
N ASN A 409 39.34 21.73 -16.73
CA ASN A 409 39.41 20.44 -17.41
C ASN A 409 38.09 20.00 -18.07
N PHE A 410 37.36 20.93 -18.67
CA PHE A 410 36.10 20.71 -19.38
C PHE A 410 35.01 20.09 -18.50
N GLU A 411 34.88 20.52 -17.25
CA GLU A 411 33.95 20.01 -16.26
C GLU A 411 32.50 19.99 -16.78
N THR A 412 32.03 21.07 -17.39
CA THR A 412 30.68 21.17 -17.95
C THR A 412 30.44 20.14 -19.07
N LEU A 413 31.48 19.90 -19.92
CA LEU A 413 31.37 18.87 -20.96
C LEU A 413 31.33 17.47 -20.37
N HIS A 414 32.13 17.18 -19.34
CA HIS A 414 32.06 15.89 -18.62
C HIS A 414 30.70 15.64 -17.99
N GLN A 415 30.07 16.65 -17.40
CA GLN A 415 28.70 16.58 -16.86
C GLN A 415 27.66 16.27 -17.96
N VAL A 416 27.77 16.90 -19.14
CA VAL A 416 26.90 16.59 -20.28
C VAL A 416 27.11 15.13 -20.75
N GLN A 417 28.37 14.68 -20.82
CA GLN A 417 28.67 13.28 -21.18
C GLN A 417 28.16 12.30 -20.11
N ALA A 418 28.29 12.63 -18.83
CA ALA A 418 27.72 11.84 -17.72
C ALA A 418 26.19 11.72 -17.86
N GLY A 419 25.51 12.82 -18.15
CA GLY A 419 24.08 12.81 -18.41
C GLY A 419 23.68 12.02 -19.66
N TYR A 420 24.49 12.01 -20.71
CA TYR A 420 24.32 11.18 -21.88
C TYR A 420 24.41 9.68 -21.53
N TYR A 421 25.43 9.27 -20.76
CA TYR A 421 25.56 7.89 -20.30
C TYR A 421 24.41 7.49 -19.36
N ASN A 422 23.90 8.38 -18.52
CA ASN A 422 22.70 8.12 -17.73
C ASN A 422 21.48 7.77 -18.59
N ASN A 423 21.25 8.53 -19.67
CA ASN A 423 20.14 8.26 -20.57
C ASN A 423 20.32 6.93 -21.32
N LEU A 424 21.55 6.58 -21.76
CA LEU A 424 21.86 5.27 -22.33
C LEU A 424 21.68 4.14 -21.31
N GLY A 425 22.05 4.37 -20.05
CA GLY A 425 21.83 3.46 -18.94
C GLY A 425 20.33 3.20 -18.69
N ASP A 426 19.50 4.25 -18.68
CA ASP A 426 18.05 4.13 -18.53
C ASP A 426 17.42 3.32 -19.68
N LEU A 427 17.83 3.59 -20.94
CA LEU A 427 17.37 2.84 -22.10
C LEU A 427 17.72 1.36 -22.00
N THR A 428 19.00 1.02 -21.76
CA THR A 428 19.47 -0.38 -21.72
C THR A 428 18.94 -1.11 -20.47
N ARG A 429 18.72 -0.40 -19.37
CA ARG A 429 18.06 -0.96 -18.18
C ARG A 429 16.62 -1.36 -18.49
N LEU A 430 15.83 -0.48 -19.12
CA LEU A 430 14.47 -0.82 -19.53
C LEU A 430 14.45 -2.02 -20.46
N GLN A 431 15.35 -2.09 -21.45
CA GLN A 431 15.46 -3.24 -22.35
C GLN A 431 15.79 -4.53 -21.60
N SER A 432 16.67 -4.47 -20.59
CA SER A 432 17.03 -5.64 -19.77
C SER A 432 15.88 -6.09 -18.86
N GLU A 433 15.04 -5.17 -18.39
CA GLU A 433 13.87 -5.48 -17.56
C GLU A 433 12.73 -6.10 -18.38
N LEU A 434 12.64 -5.77 -19.68
CA LEU A 434 11.65 -6.35 -20.62
C LEU A 434 12.06 -7.71 -21.18
N ASP A 435 13.36 -8.01 -21.24
CA ASP A 435 13.89 -9.32 -21.72
C ASP A 435 14.36 -10.19 -20.55
N PRO A 436 13.65 -11.28 -20.21
CA PRO A 436 14.05 -12.19 -19.12
C PRO A 436 15.43 -12.83 -19.28
N LYS A 437 16.00 -12.79 -20.50
CA LYS A 437 17.35 -13.30 -20.81
C LYS A 437 18.39 -12.19 -20.95
N GLY A 438 18.03 -10.97 -20.58
CA GLY A 438 18.81 -9.76 -20.84
C GLY A 438 20.01 -9.51 -19.92
N ASP A 439 20.68 -10.52 -19.38
CA ASP A 439 21.87 -10.35 -18.53
C ASP A 439 22.97 -9.49 -19.17
N ALA A 440 23.20 -9.64 -20.47
CA ALA A 440 24.17 -8.83 -21.20
C ALA A 440 23.77 -7.34 -21.27
N LEU A 441 22.47 -7.05 -21.44
CA LEU A 441 21.92 -5.68 -21.42
C LEU A 441 22.00 -5.08 -20.04
N ALA A 442 21.74 -5.86 -18.99
CA ALA A 442 21.87 -5.39 -17.61
C ALA A 442 23.32 -5.01 -17.26
N LEU A 443 24.32 -5.81 -17.71
CA LEU A 443 25.73 -5.48 -17.55
C LEU A 443 26.13 -4.24 -18.36
N LEU A 444 25.59 -4.08 -19.57
CA LEU A 444 25.83 -2.89 -20.38
C LEU A 444 25.22 -1.63 -19.74
N ALA A 445 24.01 -1.74 -19.19
CA ALA A 445 23.40 -0.64 -18.45
C ALA A 445 24.23 -0.26 -17.21
N GLU A 446 24.70 -1.26 -16.45
CA GLU A 446 25.59 -1.02 -15.31
C GLU A 446 26.88 -0.31 -15.74
N ARG A 447 27.48 -0.69 -16.88
CA ARG A 447 28.66 -0.03 -17.44
C ARG A 447 28.37 1.43 -17.79
N TYR A 448 27.25 1.74 -18.46
CA TYR A 448 26.90 3.12 -18.78
C TYR A 448 26.76 4.00 -17.54
N TYR A 449 26.07 3.49 -16.51
CA TYR A 449 25.98 4.23 -15.24
C TYR A 449 27.35 4.35 -14.54
N ALA A 450 28.22 3.35 -14.64
CA ALA A 450 29.57 3.43 -14.07
C ALA A 450 30.43 4.47 -14.78
N GLU A 451 30.38 4.54 -16.12
CA GLU A 451 31.07 5.57 -16.91
C GLU A 451 30.53 6.98 -16.56
N SER A 452 29.23 7.10 -16.39
CA SER A 452 28.62 8.37 -15.92
C SER A 452 29.15 8.78 -14.54
N ASP A 453 29.25 7.84 -13.59
CA ASP A 453 29.76 8.09 -12.23
C ASP A 453 31.27 8.43 -12.18
N VAL A 454 32.03 7.97 -13.17
CA VAL A 454 33.45 8.36 -13.34
C VAL A 454 33.59 9.81 -13.84
N LEU A 455 32.73 10.23 -14.78
CA LEU A 455 32.77 11.58 -15.34
C LEU A 455 32.22 12.64 -14.39
N ASP A 456 31.23 12.31 -13.59
CA ASP A 456 30.64 13.17 -12.56
C ASP A 456 30.50 12.41 -11.24
N GLU A 457 31.44 12.65 -10.33
CA GLU A 457 31.54 11.94 -9.04
C GLU A 457 30.39 12.21 -8.08
N HIS A 458 29.54 13.20 -8.29
CA HIS A 458 28.38 13.54 -7.47
C HIS A 458 27.06 13.08 -8.08
N ASN A 459 27.12 12.18 -9.02
CA ASN A 459 26.00 11.72 -9.83
C ASN A 459 25.10 10.73 -9.06
N HIS A 460 23.99 11.26 -8.54
CA HIS A 460 23.00 10.42 -7.89
C HIS A 460 22.22 9.53 -8.87
N LYS A 461 21.93 10.05 -10.08
CA LYS A 461 21.17 9.30 -11.10
C LYS A 461 21.85 7.98 -11.46
N ALA A 462 23.16 8.00 -11.69
CA ALA A 462 23.94 6.80 -11.97
C ALA A 462 23.89 5.79 -10.80
N SER A 463 24.06 6.28 -9.56
CA SER A 463 24.04 5.46 -8.37
C SER A 463 22.66 4.83 -8.15
N LEU A 464 21.57 5.58 -8.35
CA LEU A 464 20.20 5.07 -8.25
C LEU A 464 19.84 4.11 -9.39
N GLY A 465 20.32 4.37 -10.62
CA GLY A 465 20.16 3.44 -11.76
C GLY A 465 20.82 2.10 -11.49
N ARG A 466 22.07 2.09 -10.97
CA ARG A 466 22.76 0.86 -10.54
C ARG A 466 22.03 0.18 -9.39
N ALA A 467 21.55 0.93 -8.40
CA ALA A 467 20.75 0.39 -7.31
C ALA A 467 19.49 -0.33 -7.80
N ALA A 468 18.80 0.25 -8.81
CA ALA A 468 17.64 -0.37 -9.43
C ALA A 468 17.97 -1.68 -10.15
N LEU A 469 19.09 -1.74 -10.89
CA LEU A 469 19.57 -2.98 -11.51
C LEU A 469 19.88 -4.06 -10.46
N TYR A 470 20.56 -3.70 -9.37
CA TYR A 470 20.87 -4.63 -8.28
C TYR A 470 19.61 -5.13 -7.58
N ARG A 471 18.60 -4.26 -7.38
CA ARG A 471 17.29 -4.63 -6.84
C ARG A 471 16.57 -5.62 -7.76
N TYR A 472 16.50 -5.34 -9.04
CA TYR A 472 15.88 -6.23 -10.02
C TYR A 472 16.56 -7.62 -10.04
N ARG A 473 17.89 -7.67 -9.90
CA ARG A 473 18.69 -8.90 -9.85
C ARG A 473 18.78 -9.51 -8.44
N LEU A 474 18.03 -8.99 -7.45
CA LEU A 474 18.01 -9.44 -6.05
C LEU A 474 19.38 -9.39 -5.35
N GLN A 475 20.25 -8.49 -5.77
CA GLN A 475 21.59 -8.30 -5.23
C GLN A 475 21.61 -7.25 -4.13
N ARG A 476 20.94 -7.53 -2.99
CA ARG A 476 20.72 -6.60 -1.87
C ARG A 476 22.01 -5.94 -1.37
N GLN A 477 23.11 -6.70 -1.24
CA GLN A 477 24.36 -6.14 -0.73
C GLN A 477 25.00 -5.13 -1.69
N ASN A 478 24.92 -5.37 -3.00
CA ASN A 478 25.41 -4.44 -4.01
C ASN A 478 24.56 -3.16 -4.03
N GLU A 479 23.23 -3.28 -3.85
CA GLU A 479 22.33 -2.14 -3.70
C GLU A 479 22.71 -1.29 -2.48
N ILE A 480 22.92 -1.90 -1.31
CA ILE A 480 23.37 -1.20 -0.10
C ILE A 480 24.69 -0.47 -0.33
N ASN A 481 25.68 -1.13 -0.94
CA ASN A 481 27.01 -0.56 -1.15
C ASN A 481 26.98 0.67 -2.05
N ILE A 482 26.21 0.62 -3.16
CA ILE A 482 26.10 1.76 -4.07
C ILE A 482 25.34 2.94 -3.44
N LEU A 483 24.29 2.68 -2.65
CA LEU A 483 23.55 3.72 -1.95
C LEU A 483 24.37 4.36 -0.83
N ARG A 484 25.17 3.58 -0.07
CA ARG A 484 26.13 4.11 0.90
C ARG A 484 27.17 5.02 0.22
N ARG A 485 27.68 4.61 -0.93
CA ARG A 485 28.62 5.42 -1.72
C ARG A 485 27.97 6.72 -2.19
N ALA A 486 26.73 6.69 -2.65
CA ALA A 486 26.00 7.87 -3.06
C ALA A 486 25.83 8.86 -1.88
N LEU A 487 25.43 8.38 -0.70
CA LEU A 487 25.28 9.22 0.50
C LEU A 487 26.58 9.81 1.01
N SER A 488 27.71 9.08 0.93
CA SER A 488 29.01 9.59 1.34
C SER A 488 29.52 10.75 0.48
N ARG A 489 29.05 10.84 -0.76
CA ARG A 489 29.37 11.92 -1.69
C ARG A 489 28.48 13.14 -1.50
N ARG A 490 27.17 12.92 -1.43
CA ARG A 490 26.16 13.96 -1.24
C ARG A 490 24.98 13.45 -0.43
N PRO A 491 24.60 14.08 0.69
CA PRO A 491 23.40 13.73 1.44
C PRO A 491 22.13 13.87 0.58
N SER A 492 21.21 12.91 0.68
CA SER A 492 19.96 12.91 -0.07
C SER A 492 18.86 12.23 0.76
N GLU A 493 17.69 12.88 0.89
CA GLU A 493 16.52 12.33 1.55
C GLU A 493 16.09 11.00 0.93
N LYS A 494 15.93 10.98 -0.41
CA LYS A 494 15.41 9.81 -1.15
C LYS A 494 16.34 8.61 -1.09
N VAL A 495 17.65 8.84 -1.23
CA VAL A 495 18.66 7.77 -1.07
C VAL A 495 18.69 7.24 0.35
N SER A 496 18.57 8.13 1.35
CA SER A 496 18.52 7.75 2.77
C SER A 496 17.30 6.91 3.12
N LEU A 497 16.11 7.28 2.61
CA LEU A 497 14.88 6.50 2.81
C LEU A 497 15.02 5.10 2.19
N ARG A 498 15.54 5.01 0.94
CA ARG A 498 15.75 3.72 0.29
C ARG A 498 16.76 2.86 1.05
N LEU A 499 17.88 3.42 1.45
CA LEU A 499 18.90 2.70 2.22
C LEU A 499 18.35 2.25 3.59
N ALA A 500 17.59 3.11 4.28
CA ALA A 500 16.94 2.78 5.54
C ALA A 500 15.89 1.67 5.40
N ALA A 501 15.18 1.61 4.27
CA ALA A 501 14.22 0.54 3.98
C ALA A 501 14.90 -0.83 3.77
N LEU A 502 16.16 -0.84 3.27
CA LEU A 502 16.96 -2.06 3.15
C LEU A 502 17.45 -2.59 4.49
N TYR A 503 17.64 -1.73 5.49
CA TYR A 503 18.04 -2.11 6.83
C TYR A 503 16.83 -2.50 7.69
N ASN A 504 16.29 -3.71 7.49
CA ASN A 504 15.06 -4.19 8.13
C ASN A 504 15.30 -5.18 9.28
N GLU A 505 16.51 -5.74 9.40
CA GLU A 505 16.86 -6.67 10.47
C GLU A 505 17.03 -5.97 11.82
N PRO A 506 16.80 -6.63 12.95
CA PRO A 506 17.04 -6.05 14.28
C PRO A 506 18.49 -5.62 14.50
N THR A 507 19.44 -6.29 13.88
CA THR A 507 20.89 -6.00 13.94
C THR A 507 21.28 -4.73 13.21
N ASP A 508 20.45 -4.28 12.24
CA ASP A 508 20.72 -3.14 11.37
C ASP A 508 20.32 -1.79 12.00
N PHE A 509 19.96 -1.76 13.28
CA PHE A 509 19.42 -0.56 13.95
C PHE A 509 20.32 0.66 13.78
N PHE A 510 21.62 0.53 14.03
CA PHE A 510 22.56 1.65 13.96
C PHE A 510 22.88 2.07 12.54
N ASP A 511 22.93 1.15 11.58
CA ASP A 511 23.10 1.46 10.17
C ASP A 511 21.89 2.21 9.61
N ARG A 512 20.68 1.79 9.98
CA ARG A 512 19.44 2.50 9.65
C ARG A 512 19.39 3.90 10.25
N LEU A 513 19.79 4.02 11.52
CA LEU A 513 19.84 5.31 12.21
C LEU A 513 20.84 6.26 11.54
N ALA A 514 22.03 5.77 11.16
CA ALA A 514 23.05 6.56 10.48
C ALA A 514 22.55 7.04 9.10
N ALA A 515 21.91 6.14 8.31
CA ALA A 515 21.36 6.49 7.00
C ALA A 515 20.27 7.57 7.08
N LEU A 516 19.33 7.46 8.03
CA LEU A 516 18.25 8.45 8.21
C LEU A 516 18.79 9.80 8.68
N ARG A 517 19.77 9.80 9.61
CA ARG A 517 20.43 11.04 10.08
C ARG A 517 21.23 11.73 8.99
N GLU A 518 21.88 10.96 8.11
CA GLU A 518 22.60 11.53 6.96
C GLU A 518 21.64 12.26 6.03
N GLY A 519 20.45 11.69 5.74
CA GLY A 519 19.42 12.35 4.96
C GLY A 519 18.94 13.67 5.57
N LEU A 520 18.84 13.77 6.89
CA LEU A 520 18.45 15.02 7.58
C LEU A 520 19.47 16.16 7.41
N LYS A 521 20.71 15.88 7.03
CA LYS A 521 21.69 16.93 6.73
C LYS A 521 21.28 17.71 5.48
N SER A 522 20.69 17.06 4.47
CA SER A 522 20.20 17.73 3.26
C SER A 522 18.83 18.37 3.47
N THR A 523 17.95 17.70 4.22
CA THR A 523 16.55 18.09 4.40
C THR A 523 16.14 18.03 5.87
N PRO A 524 16.58 18.98 6.72
CA PRO A 524 16.29 18.96 8.16
C PRO A 524 14.80 18.99 8.51
N ALA A 525 13.97 19.53 7.61
CA ALA A 525 12.52 19.63 7.74
C ALA A 525 11.76 18.52 7.00
N SER A 526 12.41 17.38 6.69
CA SER A 526 11.72 16.26 6.05
C SER A 526 10.72 15.58 6.99
N THR A 527 9.45 15.52 6.59
CA THR A 527 8.41 14.77 7.29
C THR A 527 8.69 13.27 7.27
N SER A 528 9.11 12.73 6.10
CA SER A 528 9.38 11.30 5.90
C SER A 528 10.53 10.81 6.77
N LEU A 529 11.66 11.52 6.79
CA LEU A 529 12.82 11.14 7.60
C LEU A 529 12.53 11.23 9.11
N ASN A 530 11.85 12.30 9.55
CA ASN A 530 11.48 12.44 10.97
C ASN A 530 10.49 11.36 11.39
N ASN A 531 9.49 11.04 10.56
CA ASN A 531 8.58 9.92 10.81
C ASN A 531 9.32 8.58 10.94
N ASP A 532 10.25 8.29 10.03
CA ASP A 532 10.97 7.02 9.99
C ASP A 532 11.96 6.88 11.16
N LEU A 533 12.56 7.99 11.60
CA LEU A 533 13.33 8.03 12.85
C LEU A 533 12.45 7.75 14.06
N ALA A 534 11.25 8.34 14.13
CA ALA A 534 10.30 8.02 15.19
C ALA A 534 9.97 6.52 15.23
N GLN A 535 9.66 5.93 14.05
CA GLN A 535 9.37 4.50 13.94
C GLN A 535 10.58 3.63 14.33
N LEU A 536 11.79 4.03 13.98
CA LEU A 536 13.00 3.33 14.40
C LEU A 536 13.16 3.35 15.93
N TYR A 537 12.97 4.50 16.57
CA TYR A 537 13.08 4.64 18.03
C TYR A 537 12.00 3.88 18.81
N THR A 538 10.87 3.49 18.20
CA THR A 538 9.88 2.60 18.86
C THR A 538 10.47 1.23 19.21
N ARG A 539 11.61 0.84 18.59
CA ARG A 539 12.34 -0.39 18.90
C ARG A 539 13.33 -0.24 20.05
N SER A 540 13.51 0.96 20.58
CA SER A 540 14.40 1.29 21.69
C SER A 540 13.62 1.65 22.95
N THR A 541 14.31 1.85 24.07
CA THR A 541 13.74 2.34 25.33
C THR A 541 13.58 3.86 25.38
N LEU A 542 13.99 4.57 24.33
CA LEU A 542 14.00 6.04 24.26
C LEU A 542 12.66 6.61 23.80
N THR A 543 11.65 6.51 24.64
CA THR A 543 10.28 6.94 24.37
C THR A 543 10.16 8.43 24.02
N ASP A 544 10.94 9.29 24.68
CA ASP A 544 10.94 10.73 24.43
C ASP A 544 11.41 11.08 23.01
N SER A 545 12.35 10.31 22.47
CA SER A 545 12.83 10.49 21.11
C SER A 545 11.74 10.21 20.08
N VAL A 546 10.87 9.24 20.32
CA VAL A 546 9.74 8.93 19.41
C VAL A 546 8.82 10.13 19.30
N MET A 547 8.37 10.66 20.44
CA MET A 547 7.45 11.81 20.45
C MET A 547 8.13 13.08 19.90
N TRP A 548 9.41 13.27 20.17
CA TRP A 548 10.15 14.42 19.64
C TRP A 548 10.19 14.42 18.11
N TYR A 549 10.50 13.26 17.49
CA TYR A 549 10.53 13.15 16.03
C TYR A 549 9.13 13.20 15.42
N LEU A 550 8.09 12.61 16.03
CA LEU A 550 6.71 12.72 15.56
C LEU A 550 6.21 14.17 15.59
N ASN A 551 6.47 14.90 16.68
CA ASN A 551 6.09 16.31 16.79
C ASN A 551 6.80 17.15 15.71
N ARG A 552 8.06 16.86 15.42
CA ARG A 552 8.81 17.53 14.36
C ARG A 552 8.27 17.21 12.97
N ALA A 553 7.89 15.97 12.71
CA ALA A 553 7.24 15.59 11.45
C ALA A 553 5.89 16.29 11.27
N GLU A 554 5.08 16.36 12.32
CA GLU A 554 3.78 17.02 12.34
C GLU A 554 3.88 18.54 12.16
N ALA A 555 4.91 19.19 12.77
CA ALA A 555 5.15 20.63 12.60
C ALA A 555 5.43 21.00 11.13
N VAL A 556 6.01 20.11 10.34
CA VAL A 556 6.26 20.32 8.91
C VAL A 556 5.02 20.01 8.08
N ALA A 557 4.31 18.94 8.39
CA ALA A 557 3.11 18.50 7.67
C ALA A 557 1.98 18.15 8.65
N PRO A 558 1.23 19.13 9.18
CA PRO A 558 0.20 18.93 10.19
C PRO A 558 -0.92 17.97 9.74
N ASN A 559 -1.20 17.91 8.45
CA ASN A 559 -2.27 17.08 7.87
C ASN A 559 -1.75 15.74 7.30
N SER A 560 -0.53 15.32 7.63
CA SER A 560 0.01 14.04 7.16
C SER A 560 -0.72 12.87 7.82
N SER A 561 -1.49 12.13 7.03
CA SER A 561 -2.21 10.92 7.48
C SER A 561 -1.25 9.85 8.02
N VAL A 562 -0.05 9.72 7.44
CA VAL A 562 0.99 8.79 7.88
C VAL A 562 1.47 9.12 9.28
N VAL A 563 1.80 10.38 9.56
CA VAL A 563 2.29 10.83 10.88
C VAL A 563 1.21 10.64 11.95
N GLN A 564 -0.03 11.01 11.63
CA GLN A 564 -1.17 10.85 12.55
C GLN A 564 -1.46 9.37 12.83
N ALA A 565 -1.48 8.51 11.80
CA ALA A 565 -1.69 7.08 11.97
C ALA A 565 -0.58 6.43 12.83
N ASN A 566 0.67 6.84 12.66
CA ASN A 566 1.80 6.38 13.44
C ASN A 566 1.76 6.88 14.89
N ARG A 567 1.33 8.13 15.12
CA ARG A 567 1.11 8.67 16.46
C ARG A 567 0.05 7.89 17.23
N LEU A 568 -1.07 7.60 16.58
CA LEU A 568 -2.12 6.75 17.16
C LEU A 568 -1.58 5.35 17.46
N ALA A 569 -0.87 4.73 16.51
CA ALA A 569 -0.25 3.42 16.71
C ALA A 569 0.70 3.40 17.92
N TYR A 570 1.49 4.44 18.09
CA TYR A 570 2.42 4.55 19.22
C TYR A 570 1.70 4.68 20.56
N LEU A 571 0.63 5.50 20.64
CA LEU A 571 -0.20 5.61 21.85
C LEU A 571 -0.86 4.27 22.21
N LEU A 572 -1.32 3.50 21.21
CA LEU A 572 -1.86 2.16 21.41
C LEU A 572 -0.80 1.17 21.93
N GLN A 573 0.42 1.25 21.40
CA GLN A 573 1.53 0.42 21.85
C GLN A 573 1.90 0.70 23.31
N LEU A 574 1.83 1.96 23.75
CA LEU A 574 2.06 2.38 25.15
C LEU A 574 0.83 2.16 26.05
N LYS A 575 -0.28 1.67 25.53
CA LYS A 575 -1.57 1.52 26.23
C LYS A 575 -2.12 2.84 26.80
N GLN A 576 -1.78 3.97 26.20
CA GLN A 576 -2.29 5.30 26.56
C GLN A 576 -3.63 5.56 25.87
N PHE A 577 -4.63 4.75 26.20
CA PHE A 577 -5.93 4.75 25.51
C PHE A 577 -6.70 6.07 25.64
N GLY A 578 -6.56 6.77 26.79
CA GLY A 578 -7.21 8.08 27.00
C GLY A 578 -6.69 9.16 26.06
N GLU A 579 -5.38 9.20 25.79
CA GLU A 579 -4.78 10.14 24.85
C GLU A 579 -5.07 9.73 23.39
N ALA A 580 -5.04 8.43 23.10
CA ALA A 580 -5.44 7.90 21.81
C ALA A 580 -6.89 8.30 21.47
N GLN A 581 -7.81 8.22 22.42
CA GLN A 581 -9.20 8.61 22.23
C GLN A 581 -9.37 10.12 21.99
N LYS A 582 -8.63 10.98 22.70
CA LYS A 582 -8.62 12.43 22.43
C LYS A 582 -8.14 12.75 21.02
N LEU A 583 -7.06 12.11 20.60
CA LEU A 583 -6.51 12.27 19.24
C LEU A 583 -7.56 11.88 18.18
N VAL A 584 -8.24 10.75 18.36
CA VAL A 584 -9.29 10.28 17.44
C VAL A 584 -10.49 11.24 17.39
N GLN A 585 -10.83 11.88 18.51
CA GLN A 585 -11.92 12.87 18.55
C GLN A 585 -11.56 14.17 17.80
N GLN A 586 -10.30 14.59 17.86
CA GLN A 586 -9.79 15.77 17.14
C GLN A 586 -9.75 15.53 15.62
N GLU A 587 -9.37 14.34 15.18
CA GLU A 587 -9.16 13.96 13.77
C GLU A 587 -10.30 13.10 13.19
N SER A 588 -11.52 13.31 13.64
CA SER A 588 -12.70 12.47 13.34
C SER A 588 -13.06 12.31 11.85
N LYS A 589 -12.49 13.13 10.96
CA LYS A 589 -12.76 13.14 9.51
C LYS A 589 -11.72 12.42 8.66
N ALA A 590 -10.69 11.83 9.24
CA ALA A 590 -9.64 11.16 8.45
C ALA A 590 -10.20 9.93 7.73
N THR A 591 -10.01 9.88 6.42
CA THR A 591 -10.51 8.81 5.53
C THR A 591 -9.44 7.76 5.23
N ASP A 592 -8.21 7.97 5.67
CA ASP A 592 -7.08 7.09 5.43
C ASP A 592 -7.29 5.70 6.04
N ALA A 593 -6.97 4.64 5.27
CA ALA A 593 -7.20 3.26 5.69
C ALA A 593 -6.33 2.84 6.89
N ALA A 594 -5.09 3.35 6.97
CA ALA A 594 -4.18 3.06 8.08
C ALA A 594 -4.67 3.69 9.39
N TRP A 595 -5.09 4.94 9.32
CA TRP A 595 -5.72 5.62 10.45
C TRP A 595 -6.95 4.86 10.96
N GLN A 596 -7.90 4.56 10.04
CA GLN A 596 -9.14 3.86 10.38
C GLN A 596 -8.89 2.47 10.97
N SER A 597 -7.88 1.74 10.48
CA SER A 597 -7.47 0.46 11.04
C SER A 597 -7.05 0.58 12.51
N ASN A 598 -6.21 1.57 12.85
CA ASN A 598 -5.76 1.81 14.21
C ASN A 598 -6.90 2.32 15.14
N VAL A 599 -7.85 3.10 14.60
CA VAL A 599 -9.06 3.50 15.35
C VAL A 599 -9.93 2.29 15.69
N LEU A 600 -10.12 1.37 14.75
CA LEU A 600 -10.85 0.11 15.00
C LEU A 600 -10.13 -0.76 16.03
N LEU A 601 -8.79 -0.83 15.97
CA LEU A 601 -7.99 -1.52 16.97
C LEU A 601 -8.15 -0.89 18.38
N LEU A 602 -8.17 0.44 18.48
CA LEU A 602 -8.47 1.12 19.76
C LEU A 602 -9.81 0.65 20.33
N GLY A 603 -10.87 0.55 19.52
CA GLY A 603 -12.18 0.05 19.95
C GLY A 603 -12.15 -1.40 20.44
N GLN A 604 -11.24 -2.24 19.90
CA GLN A 604 -11.06 -3.63 20.36
C GLN A 604 -10.27 -3.70 21.67
N LEU A 605 -9.23 -2.88 21.81
CA LEU A 605 -8.39 -2.84 23.02
C LEU A 605 -9.09 -2.12 24.21
N HIS A 606 -9.95 -1.17 23.92
CA HIS A 606 -10.68 -0.36 24.90
C HIS A 606 -12.14 -0.20 24.50
N PRO A 607 -13.01 -1.17 24.80
CA PRO A 607 -14.39 -1.22 24.32
C PRO A 607 -15.30 -0.04 24.74
N THR A 608 -14.92 0.74 25.76
CA THR A 608 -15.66 1.93 26.20
C THR A 608 -15.49 3.13 25.26
N SER A 609 -14.58 3.05 24.29
CA SER A 609 -14.38 4.12 23.32
C SER A 609 -15.48 4.13 22.25
N THR A 610 -16.30 5.18 22.27
CA THR A 610 -17.31 5.42 21.23
C THR A 610 -16.65 6.12 20.04
N ASN A 611 -16.07 5.36 19.12
CA ASN A 611 -15.45 5.93 17.94
C ASN A 611 -16.33 5.69 16.72
N PRO A 612 -16.84 6.74 16.07
CA PRO A 612 -17.57 6.61 14.81
C PRO A 612 -16.59 6.35 13.66
N VAL A 613 -16.29 5.08 13.40
CA VAL A 613 -15.70 4.73 12.10
C VAL A 613 -16.84 4.54 11.12
N PRO A 614 -16.79 5.15 9.93
CA PRO A 614 -17.78 4.94 8.89
C PRO A 614 -17.95 3.45 8.62
N ALA A 615 -19.18 3.00 8.40
CA ALA A 615 -19.46 1.62 8.03
C ALA A 615 -18.69 1.30 6.75
N LEU A 616 -17.86 0.27 6.81
CA LEU A 616 -17.12 -0.21 5.66
C LEU A 616 -18.06 -1.04 4.78
N THR A 617 -18.16 -0.71 3.50
CA THR A 617 -18.73 -1.60 2.46
C THR A 617 -17.55 -2.26 1.76
N PRO A 618 -17.26 -3.55 2.05
CA PRO A 618 -16.13 -4.22 1.41
C PRO A 618 -16.37 -4.35 -0.09
N ASP A 619 -15.42 -3.86 -0.91
CA ASP A 619 -15.43 -4.12 -2.33
C ASP A 619 -14.88 -5.53 -2.58
N ALA A 620 -15.75 -6.41 -3.07
CA ALA A 620 -15.41 -7.80 -3.38
C ALA A 620 -14.42 -7.94 -4.56
N ALA A 621 -14.27 -6.90 -5.37
CA ALA A 621 -13.35 -6.86 -6.50
C ALA A 621 -12.00 -6.20 -6.19
N ALA A 622 -11.77 -5.74 -4.96
CA ALA A 622 -10.56 -5.02 -4.60
C ALA A 622 -9.30 -5.90 -4.58
N ASN A 623 -8.18 -5.30 -4.98
CA ASN A 623 -6.85 -5.79 -4.67
C ASN A 623 -6.41 -5.09 -3.38
N LEU A 624 -6.35 -5.84 -2.29
CA LEU A 624 -6.13 -5.27 -0.96
C LEU A 624 -4.69 -4.82 -0.77
N THR A 625 -4.50 -3.57 -0.44
CA THR A 625 -3.25 -3.06 0.14
C THR A 625 -3.17 -3.45 1.62
N VAL A 626 -1.97 -3.36 2.22
CA VAL A 626 -1.77 -3.66 3.66
C VAL A 626 -2.70 -2.86 4.57
N PRO A 627 -2.87 -1.52 4.41
CA PRO A 627 -3.80 -0.74 5.22
C PRO A 627 -5.27 -1.14 5.01
N GLU A 628 -5.68 -1.41 3.79
CA GLU A 628 -7.06 -1.81 3.48
C GLU A 628 -7.37 -3.19 4.05
N PHE A 629 -6.41 -4.13 3.96
CA PHE A 629 -6.54 -5.43 4.61
C PHE A 629 -6.71 -5.28 6.13
N ALA A 630 -5.86 -4.51 6.80
CA ALA A 630 -5.93 -4.33 8.26
C ALA A 630 -7.25 -3.67 8.68
N ARG A 631 -7.71 -2.66 7.93
CA ARG A 631 -9.02 -2.03 8.15
C ARG A 631 -10.17 -3.03 8.00
N LEU A 632 -10.18 -3.81 6.92
CA LEU A 632 -11.17 -4.85 6.67
C LEU A 632 -11.15 -5.90 7.78
N TYR A 633 -9.96 -6.32 8.20
CA TYR A 633 -9.76 -7.30 9.26
C TYR A 633 -10.42 -6.85 10.57
N HIS A 634 -10.08 -5.65 11.06
CA HIS A 634 -10.64 -5.11 12.30
C HIS A 634 -12.15 -4.81 12.20
N ALA A 635 -12.60 -4.29 11.04
CA ALA A 635 -14.04 -4.08 10.81
C ALA A 635 -14.80 -5.41 10.85
N THR A 636 -14.23 -6.48 10.28
CA THR A 636 -14.83 -7.82 10.31
C THR A 636 -14.88 -8.38 11.73
N LEU A 637 -13.82 -8.24 12.52
CA LEU A 637 -13.84 -8.68 13.93
C LEU A 637 -14.94 -7.96 14.73
N ARG A 638 -15.15 -6.67 14.47
CA ARG A 638 -16.27 -5.92 15.08
C ARG A 638 -17.63 -6.47 14.66
N GLN A 639 -17.82 -6.79 13.37
CA GLN A 639 -19.06 -7.41 12.88
C GLN A 639 -19.29 -8.79 13.49
N VAL A 640 -18.23 -9.59 13.65
CA VAL A 640 -18.31 -10.91 14.35
C VAL A 640 -18.80 -10.73 15.78
N GLN A 641 -18.30 -9.73 16.54
CA GLN A 641 -18.78 -9.45 17.89
C GLN A 641 -20.26 -9.03 17.93
N GLN A 642 -20.74 -8.36 16.86
CA GLN A 642 -22.13 -7.95 16.69
C GLN A 642 -23.02 -9.06 16.10
N GLN A 643 -22.45 -10.23 15.78
CA GLN A 643 -23.11 -11.37 15.13
C GLN A 643 -23.70 -11.02 13.74
N ASP A 644 -23.13 -10.02 13.07
CA ASP A 644 -23.52 -9.61 11.72
C ASP A 644 -22.74 -10.39 10.65
N THR A 645 -23.43 -10.90 9.65
CA THR A 645 -22.88 -11.73 8.55
C THR A 645 -22.81 -10.98 7.21
N SER A 646 -23.02 -9.68 7.21
CA SER A 646 -23.08 -8.85 5.99
C SER A 646 -21.83 -8.95 5.10
N TYR A 647 -20.64 -9.14 5.70
CA TYR A 647 -19.36 -9.21 4.95
C TYR A 647 -19.03 -10.61 4.39
N LEU A 648 -19.83 -11.65 4.71
CA LEU A 648 -19.50 -13.03 4.37
C LEU A 648 -19.32 -13.27 2.87
N LYS A 649 -20.17 -12.66 2.04
CA LYS A 649 -20.08 -12.77 0.58
C LYS A 649 -18.80 -12.13 0.05
N ALA A 650 -18.50 -10.91 0.50
CA ALA A 650 -17.29 -10.17 0.10
C ALA A 650 -16.00 -10.91 0.53
N LEU A 651 -15.92 -11.39 1.78
CA LEU A 651 -14.78 -12.16 2.26
C LEU A 651 -14.54 -13.43 1.42
N THR A 652 -15.61 -14.10 1.00
CA THR A 652 -15.49 -15.30 0.16
C THR A 652 -14.88 -14.97 -1.20
N GLN A 653 -15.29 -13.87 -1.82
CA GLN A 653 -14.76 -13.43 -3.13
C GLN A 653 -13.33 -12.90 -3.01
N LEU A 654 -13.04 -12.10 -1.98
CA LEU A 654 -11.70 -11.57 -1.73
C LEU A 654 -10.66 -12.67 -1.48
N ALA A 655 -11.03 -13.73 -0.72
CA ALA A 655 -10.14 -14.86 -0.45
C ALA A 655 -9.82 -15.70 -1.71
N GLN A 656 -10.68 -15.67 -2.72
CA GLN A 656 -10.49 -16.41 -3.97
C GLN A 656 -9.63 -15.65 -5.01
N ARG A 657 -9.33 -14.35 -4.78
CA ARG A 657 -8.55 -13.55 -5.73
C ARG A 657 -7.06 -13.85 -5.61
N PRO A 658 -6.37 -14.15 -6.74
CA PRO A 658 -4.93 -14.41 -6.74
C PRO A 658 -4.10 -13.24 -6.20
N SER A 659 -4.54 -11.98 -6.45
CA SER A 659 -3.87 -10.78 -5.96
C SER A 659 -3.88 -10.66 -4.41
N ASN A 660 -4.81 -11.31 -3.73
CA ASN A 660 -4.94 -11.31 -2.28
C ASN A 660 -4.39 -12.59 -1.62
N SER A 661 -3.61 -13.39 -2.35
CA SER A 661 -3.05 -14.67 -1.86
C SER A 661 -2.24 -14.51 -0.56
N ALA A 662 -1.55 -13.38 -0.37
CA ALA A 662 -0.82 -13.05 0.84
C ALA A 662 -1.71 -12.99 2.10
N TYR A 663 -3.01 -12.76 1.95
CA TYR A 663 -4.00 -12.65 3.04
C TYR A 663 -4.98 -13.83 3.09
N PHE A 664 -4.76 -14.87 2.28
CA PHE A 664 -5.69 -15.99 2.14
C PHE A 664 -6.03 -16.67 3.49
N GLU A 665 -5.03 -16.92 4.33
CA GLU A 665 -5.20 -17.54 5.64
C GLU A 665 -6.12 -16.69 6.54
N GLN A 666 -5.81 -15.39 6.65
CA GLN A 666 -6.55 -14.46 7.50
C GLN A 666 -7.98 -14.22 7.01
N LEU A 667 -8.17 -14.07 5.69
CA LEU A 667 -9.51 -13.90 5.09
C LEU A 667 -10.37 -15.17 5.28
N THR A 668 -9.78 -16.35 5.14
CA THR A 668 -10.45 -17.63 5.39
C THR A 668 -10.82 -17.77 6.86
N PHE A 669 -9.95 -17.38 7.77
CA PHE A 669 -10.23 -17.37 9.21
C PHE A 669 -11.35 -16.40 9.57
N LEU A 670 -11.34 -15.17 9.05
CA LEU A 670 -12.43 -14.21 9.26
C LEU A 670 -13.77 -14.73 8.75
N LYS A 671 -13.78 -15.40 7.58
CA LYS A 671 -14.96 -16.05 7.03
C LYS A 671 -15.48 -17.13 7.99
N ALA A 672 -14.59 -17.97 8.51
CA ALA A 672 -14.96 -19.02 9.45
C ALA A 672 -15.52 -18.46 10.77
N LEU A 673 -14.91 -17.40 11.33
CA LEU A 673 -15.42 -16.70 12.51
C LEU A 673 -16.83 -16.14 12.26
N MET A 674 -17.03 -15.46 11.14
CA MET A 674 -18.32 -14.87 10.79
C MET A 674 -19.40 -15.91 10.55
N GLN A 675 -19.05 -17.07 10.00
CA GLN A 675 -19.96 -18.19 9.85
C GLN A 675 -20.36 -18.76 11.22
N HIS A 676 -19.37 -19.00 12.10
CA HIS A 676 -19.63 -19.60 13.41
C HIS A 676 -20.54 -18.73 14.27
N TYR A 677 -20.13 -17.46 14.49
CA TYR A 677 -20.89 -16.55 15.34
C TYR A 677 -22.17 -16.01 14.69
N GLY A 678 -22.32 -16.18 13.37
CA GLY A 678 -23.56 -15.99 12.63
C GLY A 678 -24.51 -17.20 12.64
N GLY A 679 -24.23 -18.22 13.46
CA GLY A 679 -25.08 -19.41 13.62
C GLY A 679 -24.91 -20.50 12.56
N ARG A 680 -23.84 -20.44 11.74
CA ARG A 680 -23.54 -21.44 10.71
C ARG A 680 -22.31 -22.27 11.12
N ALA A 681 -22.43 -23.02 12.20
CA ALA A 681 -21.33 -23.75 12.83
C ALA A 681 -20.69 -24.82 11.93
N VAL A 682 -21.48 -25.57 11.17
CA VAL A 682 -20.97 -26.65 10.28
C VAL A 682 -20.13 -26.06 9.13
N PRO A 683 -20.60 -25.09 8.35
CA PRO A 683 -19.77 -24.41 7.35
C PRO A 683 -18.52 -23.76 7.95
N ALA A 684 -18.59 -23.24 9.18
CA ALA A 684 -17.45 -22.64 9.85
C ALA A 684 -16.33 -23.66 10.10
N GLN A 685 -16.68 -24.85 10.63
CA GLN A 685 -15.73 -25.94 10.85
C GLN A 685 -15.09 -26.39 9.52
N ALA A 686 -15.91 -26.57 8.47
CA ALA A 686 -15.41 -26.95 7.16
C ALA A 686 -14.46 -25.89 6.55
N THR A 687 -14.76 -24.60 6.73
CA THR A 687 -13.91 -23.50 6.27
C THR A 687 -12.59 -23.44 7.04
N LEU A 688 -12.59 -23.75 8.33
CA LEU A 688 -11.41 -23.69 9.19
C LEU A 688 -10.53 -24.94 9.06
N LEU A 689 -11.10 -26.09 8.66
CA LEU A 689 -10.40 -27.37 8.62
C LEU A 689 -9.08 -27.34 7.82
N PRO A 690 -8.98 -26.76 6.61
CA PRO A 690 -7.71 -26.69 5.87
C PRO A 690 -6.60 -25.96 6.61
N LEU A 691 -6.93 -24.98 7.45
CA LEU A 691 -5.96 -24.22 8.24
C LEU A 691 -5.52 -24.98 9.50
N ALA A 692 -6.34 -25.93 9.98
CA ALA A 692 -6.09 -26.71 11.18
C ALA A 692 -5.35 -28.05 10.90
N VAL A 693 -4.97 -28.32 9.65
CA VAL A 693 -4.26 -29.55 9.28
C VAL A 693 -2.75 -29.37 9.49
N GLY A 694 -2.11 -30.39 10.06
CA GLY A 694 -0.67 -30.43 10.27
C GLY A 694 -0.25 -30.18 11.72
N ALA A 695 1.07 -30.17 11.95
CA ALA A 695 1.69 -30.03 13.26
C ALA A 695 2.45 -28.71 13.43
N THR A 696 2.06 -27.67 12.68
CA THR A 696 2.66 -26.33 12.76
C THR A 696 2.05 -25.50 13.89
N PRO A 697 2.73 -24.48 14.41
CA PRO A 697 2.16 -23.55 15.39
C PRO A 697 0.90 -22.83 14.89
N SER A 698 0.82 -22.52 13.60
CA SER A 698 -0.38 -21.93 12.98
C SER A 698 -1.54 -22.93 13.02
N ALA A 699 -1.34 -24.19 12.62
CA ALA A 699 -2.35 -25.24 12.70
C ALA A 699 -2.80 -25.49 14.15
N ALA A 700 -1.87 -25.47 15.12
CA ALA A 700 -2.16 -25.64 16.54
C ALA A 700 -3.12 -24.56 17.07
N TYR A 701 -2.95 -23.31 16.62
CA TYR A 701 -3.86 -22.22 16.94
C TYR A 701 -5.29 -22.50 16.42
N TYR A 702 -5.42 -22.91 15.14
CA TYR A 702 -6.73 -23.20 14.55
C TYR A 702 -7.37 -24.46 15.14
N GLN A 703 -6.57 -25.45 15.54
CA GLN A 703 -7.03 -26.62 16.30
C GLN A 703 -7.60 -26.20 17.67
N ASN A 704 -6.98 -25.26 18.37
CA ASN A 704 -7.52 -24.70 19.60
C ASN A 704 -8.85 -23.96 19.36
N VAL A 705 -8.96 -23.16 18.28
CA VAL A 705 -10.22 -22.50 17.91
C VAL A 705 -11.33 -23.52 17.67
N GLN A 706 -11.06 -24.60 16.91
CA GLN A 706 -12.01 -25.68 16.70
C GLN A 706 -12.42 -26.32 18.02
N GLY A 707 -11.46 -26.57 18.93
CA GLY A 707 -11.72 -27.12 20.25
C GLY A 707 -12.63 -26.24 21.10
N LEU A 708 -12.44 -24.91 21.08
CA LEU A 708 -13.30 -23.95 21.76
C LEU A 708 -14.73 -23.94 21.19
N TRP A 709 -14.87 -24.01 19.86
CA TRP A 709 -16.19 -24.10 19.22
C TRP A 709 -16.91 -25.39 19.55
N LEU A 710 -16.20 -26.51 19.63
CA LEU A 710 -16.78 -27.81 20.07
C LEU A 710 -17.22 -27.74 21.54
N LEU A 711 -16.50 -27.01 22.42
CA LEU A 711 -16.95 -26.75 23.79
C LEU A 711 -18.28 -25.97 23.84
N GLU A 712 -18.41 -24.91 23.02
CA GLU A 712 -19.65 -24.15 22.89
C GLU A 712 -20.82 -25.04 22.42
N GLN A 713 -20.54 -25.97 21.52
CA GLN A 713 -21.52 -26.94 20.98
C GLN A 713 -21.77 -28.10 21.90
N ARG A 714 -21.15 -28.17 23.07
CA ARG A 714 -21.25 -29.25 24.07
C ARG A 714 -20.72 -30.61 23.60
N ALA A 715 -19.94 -30.65 22.53
CA ALA A 715 -19.21 -31.82 22.04
C ALA A 715 -17.90 -32.01 22.84
N TYR A 716 -18.04 -32.25 24.15
CA TYR A 716 -16.93 -32.17 25.10
C TYR A 716 -15.82 -33.20 24.84
N GLY A 717 -16.17 -34.46 24.43
CA GLY A 717 -15.18 -35.47 24.08
C GLY A 717 -14.35 -35.08 22.86
N SER A 718 -15.01 -34.66 21.78
CA SER A 718 -14.36 -34.20 20.56
C SER A 718 -13.55 -32.91 20.81
N ALA A 719 -14.04 -32.01 21.67
CA ALA A 719 -13.29 -30.83 22.11
C ALA A 719 -11.99 -31.21 22.83
N ALA A 720 -12.04 -32.17 23.77
CA ALA A 720 -10.87 -32.62 24.50
C ALA A 720 -9.81 -33.24 23.57
N THR A 721 -10.23 -33.98 22.55
CA THR A 721 -9.35 -34.60 21.53
C THR A 721 -8.70 -33.50 20.67
N ARG A 722 -9.46 -32.53 20.15
CA ARG A 722 -8.93 -31.47 19.31
C ARG A 722 -7.99 -30.53 20.08
N LEU A 723 -8.33 -30.22 21.35
CA LEU A 723 -7.46 -29.42 22.24
C LEU A 723 -6.19 -30.21 22.64
N ALA A 724 -6.24 -31.54 22.68
CA ALA A 724 -5.05 -32.36 22.88
C ALA A 724 -4.07 -32.24 21.69
N GLU A 725 -4.59 -32.23 20.46
CA GLU A 725 -3.78 -32.01 19.25
C GLU A 725 -3.13 -30.63 19.28
N ALA A 726 -3.91 -29.59 19.55
CA ALA A 726 -3.40 -28.21 19.66
C ALA A 726 -2.29 -28.08 20.74
N GLY A 727 -2.48 -28.70 21.89
CA GLY A 727 -1.50 -28.70 22.99
C GLY A 727 -0.21 -29.47 22.66
N ARG A 728 -0.29 -30.55 21.89
CA ARG A 728 0.89 -31.30 21.40
C ARG A 728 1.66 -30.51 20.33
N ASN A 729 0.94 -29.79 19.49
CA ASN A 729 1.51 -28.98 18.41
C ASN A 729 1.99 -27.58 18.86
N GLY A 730 2.02 -27.35 20.20
CA GLY A 730 2.69 -26.19 20.77
C GLY A 730 1.82 -25.04 21.24
N TYR A 731 0.48 -25.14 21.16
CA TYR A 731 -0.40 -24.10 21.69
C TYR A 731 -0.68 -24.32 23.19
N ALA A 732 0.04 -23.61 24.06
CA ALA A 732 0.06 -23.85 25.50
C ALA A 732 -1.33 -23.73 26.17
N GLU A 733 -2.12 -22.70 25.80
CA GLU A 733 -3.47 -22.47 26.38
C GLU A 733 -4.46 -23.61 26.13
N ALA A 734 -4.28 -24.35 25.02
CA ALA A 734 -5.11 -25.51 24.71
C ALA A 734 -5.06 -26.60 25.80
N ARG A 735 -3.95 -26.69 26.54
CA ARG A 735 -3.80 -27.62 27.65
C ARG A 735 -4.78 -27.30 28.79
N LEU A 736 -4.91 -26.02 29.15
CA LEU A 736 -5.87 -25.56 30.16
C LEU A 736 -7.32 -25.77 29.67
N ASN A 737 -7.61 -25.36 28.41
CA ASN A 737 -8.92 -25.52 27.80
C ASN A 737 -9.35 -27.00 27.78
N ARG A 738 -8.38 -27.91 27.55
CA ARG A 738 -8.62 -29.35 27.61
C ARG A 738 -9.03 -29.84 28.99
N VAL A 739 -8.50 -29.27 30.08
CA VAL A 739 -8.93 -29.65 31.45
C VAL A 739 -10.43 -29.37 31.63
N TYR A 740 -10.90 -28.22 31.16
CA TYR A 740 -12.35 -27.93 31.18
C TYR A 740 -13.16 -28.91 30.33
N ALA A 741 -12.69 -29.23 29.12
CA ALA A 741 -13.35 -30.19 28.24
C ALA A 741 -13.48 -31.60 28.89
N LEU A 742 -12.38 -32.10 29.49
CA LEU A 742 -12.35 -33.38 30.20
C LEU A 742 -13.31 -33.39 31.41
N ALA A 743 -13.29 -32.29 32.20
CA ALA A 743 -14.17 -32.20 33.37
C ALA A 743 -15.67 -32.19 32.97
N LEU A 744 -16.04 -31.44 31.92
CA LEU A 744 -17.40 -31.40 31.39
C LEU A 744 -17.81 -32.74 30.76
N ASN A 745 -16.84 -33.48 30.19
CA ASN A 745 -17.04 -34.84 29.67
C ASN A 745 -17.03 -35.90 30.76
N GLN A 746 -17.05 -35.52 32.06
CA GLN A 746 -17.02 -36.38 33.24
C GLN A 746 -15.78 -37.27 33.38
N GLN A 747 -14.73 -36.99 32.66
CA GLN A 747 -13.40 -37.66 32.76
C GLN A 747 -12.56 -36.99 33.85
N LEU A 748 -13.09 -37.01 35.11
CA LEU A 748 -12.52 -36.20 36.21
C LEU A 748 -11.10 -36.61 36.60
N ASP A 749 -10.75 -37.90 36.50
CA ASP A 749 -9.38 -38.34 36.82
C ASP A 749 -8.37 -37.86 35.79
N SER A 750 -8.71 -37.90 34.50
CA SER A 750 -7.90 -37.35 33.44
C SER A 750 -7.77 -35.82 33.58
N ALA A 751 -8.85 -35.14 33.96
CA ALA A 751 -8.84 -33.70 34.19
C ALA A 751 -7.91 -33.32 35.37
N ARG A 752 -7.94 -34.10 36.50
CA ARG A 752 -7.05 -33.87 37.65
C ARG A 752 -5.59 -34.12 37.29
N ALA A 753 -5.28 -35.22 36.62
CA ALA A 753 -3.93 -35.54 36.19
C ALA A 753 -3.36 -34.45 35.26
N MET A 754 -4.16 -34.00 34.28
CA MET A 754 -3.74 -32.93 33.38
C MET A 754 -3.53 -31.59 34.11
N ALA A 755 -4.45 -31.20 35.01
CA ALA A 755 -4.30 -29.98 35.82
C ALA A 755 -3.05 -30.03 36.70
N GLN A 756 -2.72 -31.20 37.29
CA GLN A 756 -1.47 -31.37 38.05
C GLN A 756 -0.24 -31.21 37.15
N ALA A 757 -0.25 -31.80 35.97
CA ALA A 757 0.87 -31.67 35.01
C ALA A 757 1.10 -30.20 34.55
N ILE A 758 0.03 -29.41 34.37
CA ILE A 758 0.16 -27.99 34.03
C ILE A 758 0.71 -27.21 35.22
N ALA A 759 0.25 -27.48 36.45
CA ALA A 759 0.73 -26.77 37.65
C ALA A 759 2.23 -27.01 37.93
N GLN A 760 2.80 -28.15 37.48
CA GLN A 760 4.19 -28.51 37.58
C GLN A 760 5.02 -28.15 36.36
N GLY A 761 4.35 -27.66 35.30
CA GLY A 761 4.98 -27.34 34.02
C GLY A 761 5.72 -26.00 34.00
N PRO A 762 6.48 -25.71 32.92
CA PRO A 762 7.30 -24.49 32.83
C PRO A 762 6.46 -23.21 32.59
N ASP A 763 5.23 -23.32 32.13
CA ASP A 763 4.38 -22.17 31.75
C ASP A 763 3.75 -21.48 32.97
N SER A 764 4.46 -20.55 33.56
CA SER A 764 4.02 -19.80 34.75
C SER A 764 2.68 -19.05 34.56
N SER A 765 2.36 -18.64 33.32
CA SER A 765 1.09 -17.94 33.01
C SER A 765 -0.16 -18.80 33.24
N LEU A 766 -0.03 -20.12 33.18
CA LEU A 766 -1.12 -21.08 33.38
C LEU A 766 -1.25 -21.55 34.84
N HIS A 767 -0.28 -21.26 35.71
CA HIS A 767 -0.27 -21.76 37.07
C HIS A 767 -1.43 -21.23 37.90
N GLN A 768 -1.70 -19.93 37.89
CA GLN A 768 -2.79 -19.32 38.67
C GLN A 768 -4.18 -19.83 38.22
N PRO A 769 -4.53 -19.84 36.91
CA PRO A 769 -5.80 -20.36 36.43
C PRO A 769 -6.00 -21.87 36.76
N VAL A 770 -4.92 -22.67 36.65
CA VAL A 770 -5.02 -24.11 36.91
C VAL A 770 -5.15 -24.44 38.39
N GLN A 771 -4.54 -23.67 39.29
CA GLN A 771 -4.68 -23.84 40.75
C GLN A 771 -6.14 -23.66 41.21
N ALA A 772 -6.82 -22.60 40.71
CA ALA A 772 -8.24 -22.39 41.00
C ALA A 772 -9.10 -23.54 40.49
N LEU A 773 -8.76 -24.11 39.33
CA LEU A 773 -9.46 -25.27 38.75
C LEU A 773 -9.18 -26.56 39.55
N GLN A 774 -7.94 -26.78 40.00
CA GLN A 774 -7.57 -27.90 40.86
C GLN A 774 -8.37 -27.91 42.17
N GLN A 775 -8.53 -26.77 42.83
CA GLN A 775 -9.35 -26.66 44.04
C GLN A 775 -10.78 -27.19 43.83
N VAL A 776 -11.39 -26.88 42.68
CA VAL A 776 -12.74 -27.39 42.32
C VAL A 776 -12.71 -28.88 42.02
N LEU A 777 -11.72 -29.36 41.27
CA LEU A 777 -11.63 -30.76 40.83
C LEU A 777 -11.33 -31.73 41.98
N THR A 778 -10.60 -31.30 43.02
CA THR A 778 -10.19 -32.11 44.16
C THR A 778 -11.13 -32.00 45.37
N LEU A 779 -12.04 -30.99 45.38
CA LEU A 779 -12.95 -30.72 46.49
C LEU A 779 -13.82 -31.95 46.86
N ASN A 780 -13.80 -32.33 48.15
CA ASN A 780 -14.72 -33.38 48.67
C ASN A 780 -16.09 -32.76 49.00
N PHE A 781 -17.14 -33.32 48.38
CA PHE A 781 -18.49 -32.82 48.56
C PHE A 781 -18.99 -32.93 50.02
N ASN A 782 -18.78 -34.07 50.67
CA ASN A 782 -19.34 -34.35 52.00
C ASN A 782 -18.65 -33.54 53.10
N SER A 783 -17.39 -33.24 52.99
CA SER A 783 -16.58 -32.60 54.06
C SER A 783 -16.24 -31.15 53.80
N GLN A 784 -16.12 -30.72 52.54
CA GLN A 784 -15.55 -29.43 52.19
C GLN A 784 -16.51 -28.48 51.45
N TYR A 785 -17.50 -29.03 50.75
CA TYR A 785 -18.36 -28.21 49.86
C TYR A 785 -19.16 -27.17 50.65
N ALA A 786 -19.73 -27.50 51.81
CA ALA A 786 -20.54 -26.59 52.64
C ALA A 786 -19.73 -25.32 53.08
N ALA A 787 -18.46 -25.52 53.39
CA ALA A 787 -17.54 -24.43 53.84
C ALA A 787 -16.86 -23.67 52.71
N ALA A 788 -16.98 -24.16 51.46
CA ALA A 788 -16.36 -23.53 50.29
C ALA A 788 -16.99 -22.16 49.99
N SER A 789 -16.22 -21.25 49.29
CA SER A 789 -16.73 -20.00 48.80
C SER A 789 -17.82 -20.19 47.74
N ASP A 790 -18.72 -19.22 47.58
CA ASP A 790 -19.81 -19.28 46.61
C ASP A 790 -19.30 -19.49 45.17
N SER A 791 -18.13 -18.89 44.81
CA SER A 791 -17.51 -19.11 43.50
C SER A 791 -17.07 -20.55 43.28
N VAL A 792 -16.45 -21.17 44.27
CA VAL A 792 -16.01 -22.58 44.24
C VAL A 792 -17.21 -23.50 44.18
N LYS A 793 -18.28 -23.25 44.99
CA LYS A 793 -19.53 -23.98 44.95
C LYS A 793 -20.16 -23.93 43.56
N THR A 794 -20.25 -22.76 42.97
CA THR A 794 -20.81 -22.53 41.60
C THR A 794 -20.03 -23.34 40.56
N GLN A 795 -18.71 -23.19 40.54
CA GLN A 795 -17.88 -23.88 39.55
C GLN A 795 -17.85 -25.38 39.76
N PHE A 796 -17.99 -25.89 41.02
CA PHE A 796 -18.20 -27.29 41.29
C PHE A 796 -19.50 -27.80 40.68
N VAL A 797 -20.59 -27.06 40.79
CA VAL A 797 -21.88 -27.43 40.19
C VAL A 797 -21.74 -27.56 38.68
N VAL A 798 -21.05 -26.61 38.05
CA VAL A 798 -20.84 -26.61 36.58
C VAL A 798 -20.06 -27.85 36.15
N LEU A 799 -18.92 -28.16 36.79
CA LEU A 799 -17.98 -29.18 36.35
C LEU A 799 -18.33 -30.58 36.88
N ARG A 800 -18.90 -30.68 38.10
CA ARG A 800 -19.07 -31.93 38.84
C ARG A 800 -20.52 -32.17 39.36
N GLY A 801 -21.50 -31.37 38.97
CA GLY A 801 -22.88 -31.40 39.53
C GLY A 801 -23.74 -32.57 39.15
N ASN A 802 -23.20 -33.76 38.90
CA ASN A 802 -23.96 -34.95 38.54
C ASN A 802 -24.45 -35.70 39.78
N SER A 803 -25.46 -36.62 39.58
CA SER A 803 -25.91 -37.58 40.58
C SER A 803 -24.70 -38.28 41.26
N PRO A 804 -24.69 -38.56 42.59
CA PRO A 804 -25.86 -38.65 43.48
C PRO A 804 -26.19 -37.38 44.28
N TYR A 805 -25.55 -36.27 44.04
CA TYR A 805 -25.69 -35.09 44.91
C TYR A 805 -26.72 -34.06 44.43
N LEU A 806 -27.60 -34.40 43.48
CA LEU A 806 -28.49 -33.47 42.79
C LEU A 806 -29.34 -32.63 43.73
N ASP A 807 -30.06 -33.29 44.68
CA ASP A 807 -30.97 -32.62 45.61
C ASP A 807 -30.25 -31.73 46.62
N SER A 808 -29.13 -32.21 47.13
CA SER A 808 -28.29 -31.43 48.03
C SER A 808 -27.71 -30.21 47.33
N LEU A 809 -27.29 -30.35 46.08
CA LEU A 809 -26.75 -29.24 45.28
C LEU A 809 -27.80 -28.18 45.01
N LEU A 810 -29.06 -28.56 44.68
CA LEU A 810 -30.16 -27.60 44.48
C LEU A 810 -30.42 -26.79 45.75
N HIS A 811 -30.38 -27.44 46.94
CA HIS A 811 -30.53 -26.73 48.21
C HIS A 811 -29.43 -25.70 48.44
N TYR A 812 -28.17 -26.04 48.16
CA TYR A 812 -27.03 -25.10 48.31
C TYR A 812 -27.08 -23.96 47.28
N ILE A 813 -27.47 -24.22 46.02
CA ILE A 813 -27.60 -23.24 44.96
C ILE A 813 -28.62 -22.16 45.32
N VAL A 814 -29.79 -22.56 45.86
CA VAL A 814 -30.86 -21.63 46.27
C VAL A 814 -30.38 -20.65 47.38
N ASN A 815 -29.43 -21.06 48.22
CA ASN A 815 -28.89 -20.32 49.32
C ASN A 815 -27.61 -19.53 49.01
N LEU A 816 -27.14 -19.56 47.75
CA LEU A 816 -26.01 -18.72 47.34
C LEU A 816 -26.36 -17.23 47.52
N THR A 817 -25.43 -16.47 48.08
CA THR A 817 -25.62 -15.03 48.39
C THR A 817 -25.59 -14.18 47.13
N ASN A 818 -24.69 -14.46 46.19
CA ASN A 818 -24.54 -13.72 44.97
C ASN A 818 -25.54 -14.17 43.89
N PRO A 819 -26.43 -13.27 43.39
CA PRO A 819 -27.45 -13.59 42.38
C PRO A 819 -26.83 -14.12 41.08
N TRP A 820 -25.71 -13.61 40.65
CA TRP A 820 -25.03 -14.06 39.43
C TRP A 820 -24.48 -15.49 39.58
N TYR A 821 -23.83 -15.80 40.69
CA TYR A 821 -23.37 -17.18 40.98
C TYR A 821 -24.52 -18.17 41.03
N ARG A 822 -25.62 -17.76 41.65
CA ARG A 822 -26.85 -18.56 41.73
C ARG A 822 -27.40 -18.83 40.33
N GLU A 823 -27.48 -17.79 39.48
CA GLU A 823 -27.97 -17.92 38.11
C GLU A 823 -27.12 -18.91 37.30
N VAL A 824 -25.78 -18.75 37.31
CA VAL A 824 -24.83 -19.65 36.63
C VAL A 824 -25.01 -21.10 37.12
N ALA A 825 -25.12 -21.32 38.43
CA ALA A 825 -25.31 -22.63 39.02
C ALA A 825 -26.66 -23.24 38.65
N LEU A 826 -27.76 -22.45 38.62
CA LEU A 826 -29.08 -22.91 38.19
C LEU A 826 -29.10 -23.32 36.72
N LEU A 827 -28.53 -22.50 35.85
CA LEU A 827 -28.38 -22.79 34.40
C LEU A 827 -27.64 -24.13 34.15
N ALA A 828 -26.66 -24.45 34.99
CA ALA A 828 -25.93 -25.70 34.89
C ALA A 828 -26.71 -26.92 35.49
N GLN A 829 -27.45 -26.72 36.58
CA GLN A 829 -28.03 -27.80 37.32
C GLN A 829 -29.50 -28.15 36.92
N LEU A 830 -30.32 -27.15 36.51
CA LEU A 830 -31.71 -27.38 36.15
C LEU A 830 -31.89 -28.35 34.97
N PRO A 831 -31.10 -28.33 33.89
CA PRO A 831 -31.17 -29.35 32.83
C PRO A 831 -30.98 -30.77 33.37
N ARG A 832 -30.06 -30.97 34.31
CA ARG A 832 -29.81 -32.26 34.96
C ARG A 832 -31.02 -32.69 35.85
N ALA A 833 -31.64 -31.76 36.59
CA ALA A 833 -32.84 -32.01 37.34
C ALA A 833 -34.04 -32.37 36.45
N ILE A 834 -34.17 -31.74 35.27
CA ILE A 834 -35.17 -32.12 34.25
C ILE A 834 -34.95 -33.54 33.77
N GLN A 835 -33.71 -33.91 33.46
CA GLN A 835 -33.35 -35.27 33.04
C GLN A 835 -33.64 -36.33 34.15
N ALA A 836 -33.44 -35.97 35.43
CA ALA A 836 -33.74 -36.80 36.58
C ALA A 836 -35.24 -36.86 36.91
N GLY A 837 -36.11 -36.17 36.15
CA GLY A 837 -37.56 -36.17 36.33
C GLY A 837 -38.12 -35.21 37.40
N GLN A 838 -37.27 -34.32 37.97
CA GLN A 838 -37.68 -33.36 39.01
C GLN A 838 -38.42 -32.12 38.44
N LEU A 839 -39.42 -32.34 37.59
CA LEU A 839 -40.09 -31.28 36.82
C LEU A 839 -40.80 -30.24 37.69
N ALA A 840 -41.45 -30.68 38.80
CA ALA A 840 -42.15 -29.79 39.72
C ALA A 840 -41.17 -28.82 40.44
N THR A 841 -40.06 -29.35 40.93
CA THR A 841 -38.99 -28.54 41.59
C THR A 841 -38.42 -27.50 40.65
N VAL A 842 -38.12 -27.90 39.39
CA VAL A 842 -37.63 -26.98 38.36
C VAL A 842 -38.63 -25.88 38.07
N GLN A 843 -39.93 -26.22 37.95
CA GLN A 843 -40.99 -25.23 37.70
C GLN A 843 -41.10 -24.23 38.88
N GLN A 844 -41.04 -24.71 40.14
CA GLN A 844 -41.06 -23.84 41.34
C GLN A 844 -39.85 -22.88 41.37
N LEU A 845 -38.64 -23.38 41.01
CA LEU A 845 -37.43 -22.54 40.99
C LEU A 845 -37.48 -21.49 39.88
N LEU A 846 -37.99 -21.81 38.70
CA LEU A 846 -38.15 -20.82 37.61
C LEU A 846 -39.12 -19.71 38.02
N THR A 847 -40.22 -20.03 38.67
CA THR A 847 -41.22 -19.06 39.19
C THR A 847 -40.64 -18.24 40.35
N ARG A 848 -39.96 -18.90 41.32
CA ARG A 848 -39.38 -18.22 42.51
C ARG A 848 -38.36 -17.15 42.18
N PHE A 849 -37.54 -17.36 41.18
CA PHE A 849 -36.45 -16.44 40.80
C PHE A 849 -36.86 -15.52 39.66
N HIS A 850 -38.13 -15.45 39.24
CA HIS A 850 -38.66 -14.61 38.16
C HIS A 850 -37.85 -14.64 36.85
N LEU A 851 -37.44 -15.82 36.46
CA LEU A 851 -36.56 -16.03 35.27
C LEU A 851 -37.35 -16.08 33.95
N GLU A 852 -38.50 -15.39 33.87
CA GLU A 852 -39.49 -15.50 32.78
C GLU A 852 -39.38 -14.44 31.68
N LYS A 853 -38.21 -13.95 31.43
CA LYS A 853 -37.97 -12.88 30.42
C LYS A 853 -37.73 -13.50 29.03
N THR A 854 -38.72 -14.10 28.41
CA THR A 854 -38.61 -14.91 27.19
C THR A 854 -38.23 -14.08 25.93
N GLN A 855 -38.59 -12.81 25.90
CA GLN A 855 -38.41 -11.95 24.71
C GLN A 855 -37.22 -10.98 24.85
N GLU A 856 -36.58 -10.92 26.00
CA GLU A 856 -35.42 -10.08 26.22
C GLU A 856 -34.26 -10.57 25.36
N LYS A 857 -33.66 -9.63 24.59
CA LYS A 857 -32.58 -9.94 23.65
C LYS A 857 -31.20 -9.99 24.34
N THR A 858 -31.06 -10.86 25.33
CA THR A 858 -29.80 -11.10 26.04
C THR A 858 -29.35 -12.56 25.91
N VAL A 859 -28.06 -12.81 26.00
CA VAL A 859 -27.50 -14.17 25.95
C VAL A 859 -28.06 -14.99 27.14
N THR A 860 -28.21 -14.38 28.30
CA THR A 860 -28.75 -14.99 29.51
C THR A 860 -30.24 -15.39 29.33
N ALA A 861 -31.06 -14.50 28.76
CA ALA A 861 -32.46 -14.83 28.45
C ALA A 861 -32.57 -15.99 27.45
N SER A 862 -31.69 -16.04 26.47
CA SER A 862 -31.60 -17.18 25.54
C SER A 862 -31.26 -18.50 26.25
N ALA A 863 -30.34 -18.48 27.23
CA ALA A 863 -29.99 -19.66 28.00
C ALA A 863 -31.19 -20.15 28.86
N TRP A 864 -31.96 -19.23 29.46
CA TRP A 864 -33.18 -19.56 30.19
C TRP A 864 -34.26 -20.11 29.27
N ASN A 865 -34.38 -19.64 28.04
CA ASN A 865 -35.33 -20.19 27.07
C ASN A 865 -34.97 -21.62 26.68
N VAL A 866 -33.69 -21.99 26.66
CA VAL A 866 -33.28 -23.39 26.50
C VAL A 866 -33.74 -24.28 27.66
N VAL A 867 -33.54 -23.85 28.91
CA VAL A 867 -34.00 -24.61 30.09
C VAL A 867 -35.51 -24.77 30.09
N ARG A 868 -36.24 -23.69 29.78
CA ARG A 868 -37.70 -23.72 29.68
C ARG A 868 -38.19 -24.62 28.55
N GLY A 869 -37.57 -24.59 27.39
CA GLY A 869 -37.90 -25.47 26.26
C GLY A 869 -37.75 -26.95 26.63
N GLU A 870 -36.67 -27.31 27.33
CA GLU A 870 -36.44 -28.67 27.82
C GLU A 870 -37.52 -29.11 28.84
N LEU A 871 -37.90 -28.22 29.77
CA LEU A 871 -38.97 -28.49 30.73
C LEU A 871 -40.32 -28.71 30.04
N LEU A 872 -40.70 -27.81 29.11
CA LEU A 872 -41.98 -27.92 28.38
C LEU A 872 -42.03 -29.19 27.51
N LEU A 873 -40.90 -29.54 26.90
CA LEU A 873 -40.77 -30.79 26.14
C LEU A 873 -41.00 -32.02 27.03
N ARG A 874 -40.38 -32.09 28.20
CA ARG A 874 -40.55 -33.18 29.15
C ARG A 874 -41.97 -33.25 29.74
N GLN A 875 -42.61 -32.09 29.94
CA GLN A 875 -44.02 -31.97 30.33
C GLN A 875 -45.01 -32.28 29.19
N LYS A 876 -44.53 -32.51 27.95
CA LYS A 876 -45.33 -32.71 26.73
C LYS A 876 -46.29 -31.56 26.42
N LYS A 877 -45.95 -30.31 26.79
CA LYS A 877 -46.79 -29.13 26.57
C LYS A 877 -46.53 -28.54 25.17
N ALA A 878 -47.13 -29.17 24.15
CA ALA A 878 -46.85 -28.87 22.76
C ALA A 878 -47.08 -27.40 22.35
N SER A 879 -48.23 -26.83 22.71
CA SER A 879 -48.61 -25.45 22.35
C SER A 879 -47.70 -24.40 22.99
N GLU A 880 -47.32 -24.57 24.27
CA GLU A 880 -46.45 -23.66 25.00
C GLU A 880 -45.01 -23.76 24.41
N LEU A 881 -44.53 -24.96 24.08
CA LEU A 881 -43.24 -25.21 23.47
C LEU A 881 -43.14 -24.55 22.09
N ARG A 882 -44.16 -24.67 21.25
CA ARG A 882 -44.23 -23.99 19.94
C ARG A 882 -44.19 -22.49 20.10
N GLN A 883 -45.01 -21.93 21.00
CA GLN A 883 -45.04 -20.50 21.25
C GLN A 883 -43.68 -19.95 21.72
N LEU A 884 -42.97 -20.68 22.60
CA LEU A 884 -41.64 -20.33 23.05
C LEU A 884 -40.64 -20.37 21.89
N ALA A 885 -40.68 -21.40 21.06
CA ALA A 885 -39.79 -21.57 19.95
C ALA A 885 -40.03 -20.54 18.82
N GLU A 886 -41.25 -20.06 18.63
CA GLU A 886 -41.59 -19.02 17.64
C GLU A 886 -41.31 -17.61 18.13
N LYS A 887 -41.73 -17.25 19.38
CA LYS A 887 -41.71 -15.88 19.91
C LYS A 887 -40.58 -15.61 20.88
N GLY A 888 -39.97 -16.64 21.48
CA GLY A 888 -38.84 -16.46 22.40
C GLY A 888 -37.56 -16.05 21.67
N PHE A 889 -36.67 -15.32 22.36
CA PHE A 889 -35.36 -14.96 21.84
C PHE A 889 -34.37 -16.13 22.04
N PHE A 890 -33.72 -16.54 20.97
CA PHE A 890 -32.59 -17.49 20.97
C PHE A 890 -31.40 -16.84 20.30
N ALA A 891 -30.30 -16.69 21.03
CA ALA A 891 -29.02 -16.20 20.48
C ALA A 891 -28.51 -17.17 19.39
N PRO A 892 -27.65 -16.74 18.46
CA PRO A 892 -27.14 -17.61 17.39
C PRO A 892 -26.58 -18.94 17.86
N VAL A 893 -25.88 -18.96 18.99
CA VAL A 893 -25.36 -20.19 19.62
C VAL A 893 -26.46 -21.19 20.06
N ASN A 894 -27.68 -20.72 20.28
CA ASN A 894 -28.82 -21.56 20.70
C ASN A 894 -29.87 -21.75 19.59
N GLN A 895 -29.60 -21.37 18.35
CA GLN A 895 -30.56 -21.57 17.24
C GLN A 895 -30.81 -23.05 16.93
N SER A 896 -29.83 -23.92 17.14
CA SER A 896 -30.01 -25.39 17.05
C SER A 896 -31.07 -25.88 18.01
N LYS A 897 -31.06 -25.40 19.26
CA LYS A 897 -32.10 -25.72 20.27
C LYS A 897 -33.48 -25.23 19.88
N ARG A 898 -33.55 -23.99 19.35
CA ARG A 898 -34.83 -23.45 18.84
C ARG A 898 -35.41 -24.33 17.74
N LEU A 899 -34.56 -24.74 16.78
CA LEU A 899 -35.00 -25.63 15.68
C LEU A 899 -35.44 -26.98 16.18
N TYR A 900 -34.71 -27.57 17.14
CA TYR A 900 -35.09 -28.80 17.82
C TYR A 900 -36.46 -28.70 18.52
N TYR A 901 -36.71 -27.61 19.27
CA TYR A 901 -38.00 -27.44 19.96
C TYR A 901 -39.17 -27.24 19.01
N ARG A 902 -38.95 -26.59 17.85
CA ARG A 902 -39.95 -26.51 16.79
C ARG A 902 -40.29 -27.89 16.21
N ALA A 903 -39.27 -28.71 15.93
CA ALA A 903 -39.46 -30.07 15.44
C ALA A 903 -40.19 -30.96 16.47
N ALA A 904 -39.74 -30.89 17.72
CA ALA A 904 -40.34 -31.64 18.81
C ALA A 904 -41.82 -31.22 19.08
N ALA A 905 -42.15 -29.94 19.02
CA ALA A 905 -43.52 -29.46 19.12
C ALA A 905 -44.41 -30.00 17.99
N ALA A 906 -43.90 -30.04 16.75
CA ALA A 906 -44.61 -30.61 15.61
C ALA A 906 -44.88 -32.11 15.75
N VAL A 907 -43.93 -32.85 16.35
CA VAL A 907 -44.15 -34.29 16.69
C VAL A 907 -45.27 -34.43 17.72
N LEU A 908 -45.23 -33.65 18.82
CA LEU A 908 -46.25 -33.68 19.87
C LEU A 908 -47.65 -33.26 19.37
N GLU A 909 -47.75 -32.45 18.32
CA GLU A 909 -48.99 -32.03 17.68
C GLU A 909 -49.43 -32.97 16.54
N ASN A 910 -48.72 -34.07 16.31
CA ASN A 910 -48.96 -35.06 15.24
C ASN A 910 -48.82 -34.45 13.82
N GLN A 911 -48.03 -33.41 13.64
CA GLN A 911 -47.75 -32.77 12.36
C GLN A 911 -46.55 -33.41 11.65
N SER A 912 -46.68 -34.69 11.25
CA SER A 912 -45.54 -35.50 10.76
C SER A 912 -44.76 -34.89 9.59
N LYS A 913 -45.44 -34.28 8.60
CA LYS A 913 -44.75 -33.64 7.45
C LYS A 913 -43.90 -32.45 7.88
N GLN A 914 -44.43 -31.64 8.79
CA GLN A 914 -43.67 -30.47 9.31
C GLN A 914 -42.51 -30.92 10.19
N ALA A 915 -42.72 -31.95 11.05
CA ALA A 915 -41.67 -32.52 11.87
C ALA A 915 -40.51 -33.05 10.99
N GLN A 916 -40.83 -33.79 9.92
CA GLN A 916 -39.86 -34.32 8.96
C GLN A 916 -39.01 -33.21 8.33
N GLN A 917 -39.63 -32.12 7.87
CA GLN A 917 -38.92 -30.97 7.28
C GLN A 917 -37.98 -30.31 8.29
N LEU A 918 -38.45 -30.09 9.52
CA LEU A 918 -37.67 -29.45 10.58
C LEU A 918 -36.54 -30.35 11.07
N PHE A 919 -36.71 -31.65 11.17
CA PHE A 919 -35.63 -32.58 11.49
C PHE A 919 -34.61 -32.66 10.36
N ALA A 920 -35.03 -32.72 9.09
CA ALA A 920 -34.12 -32.70 7.97
C ALA A 920 -33.27 -31.39 7.94
N GLN A 921 -33.87 -30.26 8.29
CA GLN A 921 -33.15 -29.02 8.47
C GLN A 921 -32.15 -29.05 9.62
N LEU A 922 -32.56 -29.59 10.78
CA LEU A 922 -31.73 -29.73 11.98
C LEU A 922 -30.49 -30.59 11.71
N VAL A 923 -30.66 -31.75 11.07
CA VAL A 923 -29.57 -32.67 10.71
C VAL A 923 -28.54 -31.99 9.82
N ARG A 924 -29.00 -31.18 8.85
CA ARG A 924 -28.13 -30.48 7.93
C ARG A 924 -27.40 -29.30 8.59
N GLU A 925 -28.09 -28.54 9.44
CA GLU A 925 -27.56 -27.27 9.99
C GLU A 925 -26.84 -27.44 11.34
N ALA A 926 -27.25 -28.45 12.13
CA ALA A 926 -26.77 -28.67 13.49
C ALA A 926 -26.60 -30.15 13.85
N PRO A 927 -25.75 -30.92 13.16
CA PRO A 927 -25.46 -32.33 13.49
C PRO A 927 -24.83 -32.50 14.88
N PHE A 928 -24.36 -31.42 15.51
CA PHE A 928 -23.84 -31.37 16.88
C PHE A 928 -24.94 -31.29 17.97
N GLU A 929 -26.20 -31.06 17.59
CA GLU A 929 -27.31 -30.97 18.56
C GLU A 929 -27.79 -32.35 18.94
N GLU A 930 -27.09 -33.01 19.86
CA GLU A 930 -27.24 -34.42 20.21
C GLU A 930 -28.68 -34.82 20.53
N ALA A 931 -29.36 -34.06 21.40
CA ALA A 931 -30.74 -34.38 21.80
C ALA A 931 -31.70 -34.31 20.61
N GLY A 932 -31.51 -33.31 19.74
CA GLY A 932 -32.33 -33.13 18.53
C GLY A 932 -32.07 -34.21 17.48
N ILE A 933 -30.82 -34.63 17.30
CA ILE A 933 -30.45 -35.72 16.39
C ILE A 933 -31.01 -37.05 16.86
N LEU A 934 -30.91 -37.35 18.17
CA LEU A 934 -31.50 -38.57 18.75
C LEU A 934 -33.02 -38.57 18.56
N ALA A 935 -33.70 -37.45 18.80
CA ALA A 935 -35.13 -37.31 18.57
C ALA A 935 -35.52 -37.50 17.10
N ALA A 936 -34.69 -36.97 16.17
CA ALA A 936 -34.87 -37.14 14.72
C ALA A 936 -34.74 -38.63 14.32
N ALA A 937 -33.73 -39.32 14.83
CA ALA A 937 -33.50 -40.73 14.54
C ALA A 937 -34.66 -41.61 15.10
N ASP A 938 -35.12 -41.29 16.32
CA ASP A 938 -36.31 -41.97 16.92
C ASP A 938 -37.57 -41.71 16.08
N PHE A 939 -37.79 -40.47 15.61
CA PHE A 939 -38.92 -40.14 14.75
C PHE A 939 -38.88 -40.92 13.43
N TYR A 940 -37.76 -40.99 12.73
CA TYR A 940 -37.63 -41.77 11.50
C TYR A 940 -37.76 -43.28 11.75
N THR A 941 -37.22 -43.76 12.85
CA THR A 941 -37.38 -45.18 13.26
C THR A 941 -38.84 -45.54 13.49
N GLN A 942 -39.62 -44.67 14.15
CA GLN A 942 -41.07 -44.86 14.34
C GLN A 942 -41.86 -44.86 13.04
N GLN A 943 -41.36 -44.13 12.03
CA GLN A 943 -41.92 -44.10 10.66
C GLN A 943 -41.44 -45.30 9.81
N GLN A 944 -40.64 -46.22 10.38
CA GLN A 944 -39.98 -47.33 9.69
C GLN A 944 -38.99 -46.91 8.58
N ASP A 945 -38.56 -45.61 8.56
CA ASP A 945 -37.54 -45.12 7.68
C ASP A 945 -36.15 -45.30 8.34
N TYR A 946 -35.69 -46.53 8.36
CA TYR A 946 -34.43 -46.92 9.00
C TYR A 946 -33.22 -46.32 8.27
N GLN A 947 -33.30 -46.12 6.96
CA GLN A 947 -32.23 -45.54 6.16
C GLN A 947 -31.95 -44.08 6.57
N THR A 948 -32.99 -43.26 6.66
CA THR A 948 -32.86 -41.85 7.09
C THR A 948 -32.45 -41.77 8.56
N ALA A 949 -32.96 -42.68 9.43
CA ALA A 949 -32.53 -42.72 10.83
C ALA A 949 -31.03 -43.01 10.95
N TYR A 950 -30.52 -44.00 10.20
CA TYR A 950 -29.11 -44.37 10.19
C TYR A 950 -28.23 -43.24 9.64
N SER A 951 -28.54 -42.65 8.48
CA SER A 951 -27.77 -41.59 7.87
C SER A 951 -27.74 -40.31 8.74
N THR A 952 -28.83 -40.01 9.46
CA THR A 952 -28.90 -38.94 10.45
C THR A 952 -27.89 -39.15 11.58
N LEU A 953 -27.81 -40.33 12.13
CA LEU A 953 -26.88 -40.68 13.21
C LEU A 953 -25.45 -40.78 12.71
N GLN A 954 -25.22 -41.27 11.47
CA GLN A 954 -23.91 -41.31 10.86
C GLN A 954 -23.31 -39.91 10.76
N SER A 955 -24.07 -38.94 10.19
CA SER A 955 -23.61 -37.55 10.07
C SER A 955 -23.27 -36.92 11.42
N ALA A 956 -24.04 -37.23 12.47
CA ALA A 956 -23.79 -36.72 13.81
C ALA A 956 -22.58 -37.38 14.48
N VAL A 957 -22.36 -38.70 14.28
CA VAL A 957 -21.16 -39.40 14.79
C VAL A 957 -19.90 -38.94 14.06
N GLU A 958 -19.95 -38.65 12.77
CA GLU A 958 -18.82 -38.03 12.04
C GLU A 958 -18.45 -36.69 12.63
N TYR A 959 -19.43 -35.87 13.02
CA TYR A 959 -19.18 -34.56 13.64
C TYR A 959 -18.72 -34.67 15.10
N ASN A 960 -19.34 -35.54 15.90
CA ASN A 960 -19.00 -35.76 17.30
C ASN A 960 -18.72 -37.24 17.58
N PRO A 961 -17.55 -37.76 17.18
CA PRO A 961 -17.22 -39.20 17.26
C PRO A 961 -17.00 -39.73 18.68
N GLU A 962 -16.96 -38.84 19.69
CA GLU A 962 -16.75 -39.20 21.10
C GLU A 962 -18.07 -39.19 21.92
N SER A 963 -19.22 -38.95 21.28
CA SER A 963 -20.50 -38.97 21.97
C SER A 963 -20.98 -40.41 22.23
N ILE A 964 -21.07 -40.78 23.49
CA ILE A 964 -21.55 -42.11 23.91
C ILE A 964 -23.00 -42.34 23.48
N SER A 965 -23.87 -41.33 23.64
CA SER A 965 -25.28 -41.41 23.30
C SER A 965 -25.51 -41.59 21.79
N LEU A 966 -24.80 -40.81 20.98
CA LEU A 966 -24.89 -40.94 19.52
C LEU A 966 -24.33 -42.29 19.04
N LEU A 967 -23.19 -42.73 19.58
CA LEU A 967 -22.60 -44.00 19.23
C LEU A 967 -23.52 -45.20 19.62
N LYS A 968 -24.17 -45.17 20.79
CA LYS A 968 -25.15 -46.19 21.18
C LYS A 968 -26.32 -46.24 20.20
N ALA A 969 -26.91 -45.08 19.86
CA ALA A 969 -27.99 -44.98 18.91
C ALA A 969 -27.60 -45.46 17.51
N TYR A 970 -26.40 -45.00 17.03
CA TYR A 970 -25.85 -45.40 15.74
C TYR A 970 -25.62 -46.91 15.63
N THR A 971 -25.03 -47.52 16.68
CA THR A 971 -24.81 -48.96 16.75
C THR A 971 -26.12 -49.74 16.63
N LEU A 972 -27.20 -49.30 17.33
CA LEU A 972 -28.49 -49.96 17.29
C LEU A 972 -29.23 -49.69 15.96
N ALA A 973 -29.08 -48.52 15.34
CA ALA A 973 -29.67 -48.17 14.04
C ALA A 973 -29.05 -48.94 12.87
N ALA A 974 -27.79 -49.36 12.98
CA ALA A 974 -27.13 -50.19 11.99
C ALA A 974 -27.67 -51.60 11.85
N ILE A 975 -28.31 -52.14 12.93
CA ILE A 975 -28.83 -53.53 12.97
C ILE A 975 -29.95 -53.72 11.93
N PRO A 976 -31.05 -52.95 11.92
CA PRO A 976 -32.13 -53.14 10.95
C PRO A 976 -31.70 -52.87 9.49
N MET A 977 -30.59 -52.20 9.29
CA MET A 977 -29.99 -51.95 7.96
C MET A 977 -29.08 -53.09 7.49
N GLY A 978 -28.83 -54.11 8.31
CA GLY A 978 -27.89 -55.19 8.00
C GLY A 978 -26.40 -54.78 7.99
N LEU A 979 -26.08 -53.62 8.51
CA LEU A 979 -24.73 -53.04 8.51
C LEU A 979 -23.92 -53.54 9.71
N THR A 980 -23.71 -54.85 9.80
CA THR A 980 -23.09 -55.51 10.96
C THR A 980 -21.64 -55.11 11.23
N GLU A 981 -20.84 -54.86 10.20
CA GLU A 981 -19.46 -54.40 10.35
C GLU A 981 -19.38 -53.01 11.02
N TYR A 982 -20.20 -52.06 10.57
CA TYR A 982 -20.27 -50.73 11.16
C TYR A 982 -20.79 -50.75 12.60
N ALA A 983 -21.78 -51.61 12.88
CA ALA A 983 -22.25 -51.82 14.24
C ALA A 983 -21.16 -52.41 15.15
N THR A 984 -20.37 -53.37 14.66
CA THR A 984 -19.26 -54.00 15.42
C THR A 984 -18.13 -52.99 15.68
N THR A 985 -17.73 -52.19 14.65
CA THR A 985 -16.71 -51.15 14.79
C THR A 985 -17.13 -50.11 15.83
N SER A 986 -18.37 -49.65 15.81
CA SER A 986 -18.85 -48.67 16.79
C SER A 986 -19.04 -49.28 18.19
N LEU A 987 -19.35 -50.58 18.30
CA LEU A 987 -19.36 -51.31 19.56
C LEU A 987 -17.98 -51.42 20.19
N ASP A 988 -16.93 -51.70 19.39
CA ASP A 988 -15.54 -51.70 19.84
C ASP A 988 -15.10 -50.33 20.33
N LYS A 989 -15.50 -49.29 19.65
CA LYS A 989 -15.24 -47.90 20.09
C LYS A 989 -15.95 -47.62 21.42
N LEU A 990 -17.20 -48.02 21.59
CA LEU A 990 -17.94 -47.90 22.86
C LEU A 990 -17.24 -48.61 24.00
N ARG A 991 -16.57 -49.78 23.74
CA ARG A 991 -15.79 -50.49 24.75
C ARG A 991 -14.65 -49.65 25.33
N THR A 992 -14.09 -48.72 24.57
CA THR A 992 -13.02 -47.81 25.04
C THR A 992 -13.57 -46.61 25.80
N LEU A 993 -14.83 -46.24 25.57
CA LEU A 993 -15.46 -45.03 26.13
C LEU A 993 -16.31 -45.33 27.39
N LEU A 994 -16.84 -46.52 27.51
CA LEU A 994 -17.74 -46.91 28.61
C LEU A 994 -16.95 -47.64 29.72
N SER A 995 -17.47 -47.55 30.94
CA SER A 995 -17.01 -48.41 32.03
C SER A 995 -17.36 -49.86 31.74
N PRO A 996 -16.60 -50.86 32.27
CA PRO A 996 -16.90 -52.28 32.01
C PRO A 996 -18.34 -52.71 32.30
N PRO A 997 -18.99 -52.28 33.41
CA PRO A 997 -20.39 -52.62 33.69
C PRO A 997 -21.37 -51.95 32.72
N GLU A 998 -21.14 -50.69 32.34
CA GLU A 998 -22.00 -49.99 31.37
C GLU A 998 -21.90 -50.63 29.99
N TYR A 999 -20.71 -51.02 29.56
CA TYR A 999 -20.48 -51.72 28.31
C TYR A 999 -21.16 -53.07 28.29
N ALA A 1000 -21.09 -53.86 29.38
CA ALA A 1000 -21.73 -55.12 29.50
C ALA A 1000 -23.27 -55.01 29.37
N THR A 1001 -23.87 -54.02 30.04
CA THR A 1001 -25.31 -53.71 29.95
C THR A 1001 -25.71 -53.32 28.49
N PHE A 1002 -24.94 -52.44 27.82
CA PHE A 1002 -25.24 -52.08 26.46
C PHE A 1002 -25.08 -53.24 25.48
N ARG A 1003 -24.03 -54.06 25.65
CA ARG A 1003 -23.80 -55.27 24.84
C ARG A 1003 -24.96 -56.25 24.93
N THR A 1004 -25.55 -56.38 26.10
CA THR A 1004 -26.76 -57.19 26.26
C THR A 1004 -27.95 -56.66 25.44
N THR A 1005 -28.13 -55.29 25.43
CA THR A 1005 -29.17 -54.67 24.63
C THR A 1005 -28.92 -54.86 23.14
N TYR A 1006 -27.64 -54.68 22.69
CA TYR A 1006 -27.22 -54.92 21.32
C TYR A 1006 -27.51 -56.37 20.87
N ASN A 1007 -27.10 -57.37 21.67
CA ASN A 1007 -27.27 -58.76 21.34
C ASN A 1007 -28.76 -59.12 21.26
N ALA A 1008 -29.61 -58.64 22.19
CA ALA A 1008 -31.04 -58.85 22.16
C ALA A 1008 -31.70 -58.30 20.88
N ARG A 1009 -31.30 -57.07 20.49
CA ARG A 1009 -31.82 -56.42 19.26
C ARG A 1009 -31.37 -57.11 17.99
N ARG A 1010 -30.13 -57.60 17.95
CA ARG A 1010 -29.60 -58.41 16.87
C ARG A 1010 -30.33 -59.74 16.73
N ALA A 1011 -30.53 -60.47 17.82
CA ALA A 1011 -31.29 -61.74 17.81
C ALA A 1011 -32.72 -61.55 17.30
N THR A 1012 -33.40 -60.49 17.65
CA THR A 1012 -34.72 -60.14 17.11
C THR A 1012 -34.64 -59.91 15.58
N GLN A 1013 -33.65 -59.26 15.08
CA GLN A 1013 -33.49 -59.06 13.65
C GLN A 1013 -33.17 -60.37 12.91
N ASP A 1014 -32.26 -61.18 13.46
CA ASP A 1014 -31.88 -62.46 12.87
C ASP A 1014 -33.10 -63.38 12.81
N SER A 1015 -34.03 -63.31 13.79
CA SER A 1015 -35.28 -64.09 13.81
C SER A 1015 -36.29 -63.61 12.75
N VAL A 1016 -36.28 -62.37 12.36
CA VAL A 1016 -37.12 -61.76 11.28
C VAL A 1016 -36.57 -62.10 9.88
N VAL A 1017 -35.28 -62.27 9.74
CA VAL A 1017 -34.60 -62.57 8.46
C VAL A 1017 -34.52 -64.07 8.19
N ALA A 1018 -34.46 -64.90 9.23
CA ALA A 1018 -34.36 -66.36 9.11
C ALA A 1018 -35.48 -67.06 8.29
N PRO A 1019 -36.72 -66.55 8.19
CA PRO A 1019 -37.71 -67.12 7.29
C PRO A 1019 -37.51 -66.89 5.79
N TRP A 1020 -36.59 -66.05 5.43
CA TRP A 1020 -36.35 -65.57 4.02
C TRP A 1020 -35.01 -66.12 3.43
N ASN A 1021 -34.17 -66.76 4.22
CA ASN A 1021 -33.01 -67.59 3.84
C ASN A 1021 -33.34 -69.07 3.95
#